data_e04d663325b2c86dc6fcca5f3dd79073
#
_entry.id   e04d663325b2c86dc6fcca5f3dd79073
#
_cell.length_a   1.000
_cell.length_b   1.000
_cell.length_c   1.000
_cell.angle_alpha   90.00
_cell.angle_beta   90.00
_cell.angle_gamma   90.00
#
_symmetry.space_group_name_H-M   'P 1'
#
loop_
_entity.id
_entity.type
_entity.pdbx_description
1 polymer ?
#
loop_
_entity_poly.entity_id
_entity_poly.type
_entity_poly.pdbx_seq_one_letter_code
_entity_poly.pdbx_strand_id
1 'polypeptide(L)'
;MAYEDGSDVISCSAGDDSGWAGDAAAVMASRIVKAGVPVVVALGNSGELGLWQAASPASGEGVTAAGSVDSPLLPTLVNAATYSIGNGTAGTLAWQDGVPQFANVTLPVVVLNSNNLSRTDAACDPLPDDTPDLSKSLVMLGLSTTCSSSQQVKNLVAVGVRNVIFYVLTGSSGFNSLRITFNQDVGLSGVGITTLDQAQTLADAQNQNQKVTVAITSTAYAEPAAINYPNTLSGGHVSTFSSWGPTWETLLKPQIAAPGGNILSTYINGAYAVMSGTSMATPLSAAILALVIQARGTRDPATLNSAVTATAQRITWYDGTTVDDTRLAPAAQQGGGLVQAYAAARTPALLSVTSLSFNDSDHFPGPQTFRVSHVGPSTGSLDLVLGHVPAITMYSLQDNGDGTTKRARFPNPIVDDAAAALAFNVPGGTVKVPPGGSVEITVALTPPPGLNASLLPVYSGYITLEGAAVNLSLPYVGIAGSFAATPAVQAGYAAGCYLSTTDGHFDIPAASNQTFTIPRPGSNSTSSTMPIYPRIIARPTMGTSLMRLDLVSASGNSSIPTSNFMGVSSLGLLHEMPVKFVAGVGFSIYFDGTLDDGTVVPAGAYKVVVSAVKIFGDKNKKKDWTMVETAPFVIAYK
;
A
#
# COMPACT_ATOMS: atom_id res chain seq x y z
N MET A 1 -3.31 -11.89 25.15
CA MET A 1 -4.59 -11.17 25.32
C MET A 1 -5.64 -11.76 24.37
N ALA A 2 -5.88 -11.32 23.13
CA ALA A 2 -7.00 -11.81 22.30
C ALA A 2 -7.06 -13.36 22.19
N TYR A 3 -5.93 -14.03 22.02
CA TYR A 3 -5.85 -15.49 22.01
C TYR A 3 -6.20 -16.10 23.39
N GLU A 4 -5.69 -15.52 24.46
CA GLU A 4 -5.96 -15.96 25.84
C GLU A 4 -7.40 -15.68 26.27
N ASP A 5 -8.00 -14.63 25.71
CA ASP A 5 -9.41 -14.27 25.92
C ASP A 5 -10.38 -15.16 25.12
N GLY A 6 -9.85 -16.11 24.32
CA GLY A 6 -10.65 -17.11 23.60
C GLY A 6 -11.30 -16.59 22.31
N SER A 7 -10.72 -15.58 21.65
CA SER A 7 -11.22 -15.06 20.37
C SER A 7 -11.24 -16.13 19.29
N ASP A 8 -12.34 -16.21 18.54
CA ASP A 8 -12.52 -17.15 17.42
C ASP A 8 -11.77 -16.71 16.14
N VAL A 9 -11.60 -15.41 15.94
CA VAL A 9 -10.84 -14.79 14.86
C VAL A 9 -10.15 -13.55 15.42
N ILE A 10 -8.89 -13.34 15.08
CA ILE A 10 -8.14 -12.14 15.43
C ILE A 10 -7.98 -11.27 14.17
N SER A 11 -8.38 -10.00 14.26
CA SER A 11 -8.23 -8.99 13.21
C SER A 11 -7.22 -7.94 13.65
N CYS A 12 -6.18 -7.68 12.82
CA CYS A 12 -5.14 -6.71 13.12
C CYS A 12 -4.88 -5.80 11.92
N SER A 13 -5.38 -4.55 12.00
CA SER A 13 -5.18 -3.52 10.98
C SER A 13 -3.93 -2.67 11.23
N ALA A 14 -2.85 -3.29 11.66
CA ALA A 14 -1.57 -2.66 11.97
C ALA A 14 -0.40 -3.53 11.50
N GLY A 15 0.74 -2.90 11.25
CA GLY A 15 1.97 -3.57 10.88
C GLY A 15 3.01 -2.59 10.36
N ASP A 16 4.25 -3.05 10.30
CA ASP A 16 5.39 -2.31 9.78
C ASP A 16 5.99 -3.04 8.57
N ASP A 17 6.53 -2.30 7.61
CA ASP A 17 7.19 -2.86 6.43
C ASP A 17 8.37 -3.73 6.86
N SER A 18 8.29 -5.02 6.56
CA SER A 18 9.31 -6.01 6.93
C SER A 18 9.63 -6.95 5.75
N GLY A 19 8.61 -7.60 5.22
CA GLY A 19 8.76 -8.64 4.22
C GLY A 19 9.31 -9.96 4.77
N TRP A 20 9.56 -10.09 6.07
CA TRP A 20 10.16 -11.25 6.70
C TRP A 20 9.14 -12.05 7.52
N ALA A 21 8.99 -13.35 7.22
CA ALA A 21 8.19 -14.26 8.03
C ALA A 21 8.87 -14.59 9.38
N GLY A 22 10.19 -14.42 9.47
CA GLY A 22 10.99 -14.59 10.68
C GLY A 22 10.95 -13.41 11.66
N ASP A 23 10.31 -12.29 11.32
CA ASP A 23 10.12 -11.16 12.20
C ASP A 23 9.31 -11.55 13.46
N ALA A 24 9.59 -10.92 14.59
CA ALA A 24 9.03 -11.33 15.89
C ALA A 24 7.50 -11.33 15.92
N ALA A 25 6.87 -10.27 15.35
CA ALA A 25 5.41 -10.18 15.32
C ALA A 25 4.81 -11.19 14.33
N ALA A 26 5.46 -11.44 13.19
CA ALA A 26 5.05 -12.46 12.22
C ALA A 26 5.14 -13.88 12.81
N VAL A 27 6.21 -14.17 13.55
CA VAL A 27 6.37 -15.46 14.27
C VAL A 27 5.28 -15.63 15.32
N MET A 28 4.94 -14.59 16.08
CA MET A 28 3.87 -14.68 17.09
C MET A 28 2.51 -14.93 16.44
N ALA A 29 2.17 -14.21 15.36
CA ALA A 29 0.93 -14.44 14.61
C ALA A 29 0.88 -15.87 14.05
N SER A 30 1.99 -16.37 13.49
CA SER A 30 2.12 -17.74 12.99
C SER A 30 1.90 -18.80 14.10
N ARG A 31 2.37 -18.54 15.33
CA ARG A 31 2.14 -19.43 16.47
C ARG A 31 0.66 -19.47 16.88
N ILE A 32 -0.02 -18.35 16.87
CA ILE A 32 -1.46 -18.27 17.15
C ILE A 32 -2.25 -19.05 16.08
N VAL A 33 -1.90 -18.88 14.80
CA VAL A 33 -2.51 -19.66 13.71
C VAL A 33 -2.28 -21.15 13.90
N LYS A 34 -1.05 -21.57 14.24
CA LYS A 34 -0.71 -22.97 14.53
C LYS A 34 -1.44 -23.53 15.77
N ALA A 35 -1.85 -22.66 16.69
CA ALA A 35 -2.69 -23.01 17.83
C ALA A 35 -4.20 -23.09 17.48
N GLY A 36 -4.59 -22.90 16.21
CA GLY A 36 -5.95 -23.10 15.71
C GLY A 36 -6.83 -21.86 15.70
N VAL A 37 -6.27 -20.65 15.88
CA VAL A 37 -7.03 -19.39 15.79
C VAL A 37 -6.65 -18.65 14.51
N PRO A 38 -7.60 -18.39 13.60
CA PRO A 38 -7.35 -17.58 12.41
C PRO A 38 -6.93 -16.16 12.76
N VAL A 39 -5.86 -15.67 12.12
CA VAL A 39 -5.35 -14.31 12.28
C VAL A 39 -5.39 -13.62 10.93
N VAL A 40 -6.13 -12.53 10.83
CA VAL A 40 -6.24 -11.68 9.64
C VAL A 40 -5.47 -10.39 9.88
N VAL A 41 -4.57 -10.04 8.98
CA VAL A 41 -3.68 -8.88 9.14
C VAL A 41 -3.64 -8.04 7.87
N ALA A 42 -3.58 -6.73 8.03
CA ALA A 42 -3.37 -5.79 6.93
C ALA A 42 -2.00 -6.04 6.27
N LEU A 43 -2.00 -6.16 4.93
CA LEU A 43 -0.77 -6.41 4.17
C LEU A 43 0.22 -5.25 4.22
N GLY A 44 -0.27 -4.03 4.47
CA GLY A 44 0.49 -2.78 4.46
C GLY A 44 0.05 -1.83 3.35
N ASN A 45 0.48 -0.57 3.45
CA ASN A 45 0.08 0.51 2.55
C ASN A 45 1.29 1.15 1.83
N SER A 46 2.32 0.35 1.53
CA SER A 46 3.56 0.76 0.87
C SER A 46 3.65 0.24 -0.57
N GLY A 47 2.50 0.14 -1.27
CA GLY A 47 2.43 -0.41 -2.62
C GLY A 47 3.26 0.36 -3.65
N GLU A 48 3.47 1.67 -3.45
CA GLU A 48 4.33 2.51 -4.29
C GLU A 48 5.81 2.07 -4.28
N LEU A 49 6.22 1.31 -3.27
CA LEU A 49 7.57 0.73 -3.21
C LEU A 49 7.69 -0.57 -4.03
N GLY A 50 6.58 -1.06 -4.61
CA GLY A 50 6.54 -2.26 -5.46
C GLY A 50 6.64 -3.57 -4.69
N LEU A 51 7.28 -4.58 -5.29
CA LEU A 51 7.45 -5.93 -4.73
C LEU A 51 8.18 -5.92 -3.37
N TRP A 52 7.97 -6.98 -2.54
CA TRP A 52 8.69 -7.26 -1.27
C TRP A 52 8.31 -6.35 -0.09
N GLN A 53 7.09 -5.81 -0.07
CA GLN A 53 6.62 -4.86 0.95
C GLN A 53 5.54 -5.45 1.88
N ALA A 54 5.42 -6.79 1.98
CA ALA A 54 4.48 -7.38 2.92
C ALA A 54 4.81 -6.96 4.35
N ALA A 55 3.85 -6.36 5.06
CA ALA A 55 4.09 -5.92 6.43
C ALA A 55 4.19 -7.11 7.40
N SER A 56 4.92 -6.94 8.52
CA SER A 56 4.82 -7.80 9.69
C SER A 56 3.67 -7.26 10.59
N PRO A 57 2.77 -8.10 11.11
CA PRO A 57 2.77 -9.55 11.17
C PRO A 57 2.11 -10.28 9.98
N ALA A 58 1.64 -9.58 8.93
CA ALA A 58 1.00 -10.19 7.75
C ALA A 58 1.90 -11.17 7.00
N SER A 59 3.23 -10.96 7.04
CA SER A 59 4.25 -11.85 6.47
C SER A 59 4.30 -13.22 7.13
N GLY A 60 3.67 -13.42 8.29
CA GLY A 60 3.68 -14.67 9.05
C GLY A 60 3.10 -15.86 8.27
N GLU A 61 3.65 -17.06 8.55
CA GLU A 61 3.21 -18.32 7.96
C GLU A 61 1.78 -18.67 8.43
N GLY A 62 0.89 -19.00 7.49
CA GLY A 62 -0.51 -19.33 7.78
C GLY A 62 -1.40 -18.13 8.14
N VAL A 63 -0.84 -16.94 8.32
CA VAL A 63 -1.59 -15.70 8.55
C VAL A 63 -2.35 -15.31 7.28
N THR A 64 -3.63 -14.96 7.40
CA THR A 64 -4.42 -14.40 6.31
C THR A 64 -4.06 -12.94 6.12
N ALA A 65 -3.18 -12.65 5.19
CA ALA A 65 -2.85 -11.27 4.82
C ALA A 65 -3.90 -10.75 3.83
N ALA A 66 -4.48 -9.58 4.14
CA ALA A 66 -5.50 -8.93 3.33
C ALA A 66 -4.89 -7.75 2.55
N GLY A 67 -4.89 -7.84 1.22
CA GLY A 67 -4.67 -6.73 0.31
C GLY A 67 -5.91 -5.87 0.13
N SER A 68 -5.76 -4.71 -0.50
CA SER A 68 -6.85 -3.74 -0.72
C SER A 68 -7.26 -3.69 -2.19
N VAL A 69 -8.58 -3.63 -2.42
CA VAL A 69 -9.21 -3.35 -3.71
C VAL A 69 -10.01 -2.05 -3.59
N ASP A 70 -9.95 -1.21 -4.60
CA ASP A 70 -10.73 0.02 -4.63
C ASP A 70 -12.21 -0.27 -4.86
N SER A 71 -13.03 0.40 -4.07
CA SER A 71 -14.49 0.32 -4.25
C SER A 71 -14.90 0.76 -5.66
N PRO A 72 -15.85 0.08 -6.31
CA PRO A 72 -16.43 0.53 -7.57
C PRO A 72 -17.26 1.82 -7.43
N LEU A 73 -17.51 2.24 -6.18
CA LEU A 73 -18.16 3.50 -5.86
C LEU A 73 -17.21 4.37 -5.02
N LEU A 74 -17.28 5.68 -5.23
CA LEU A 74 -16.61 6.71 -4.46
C LEU A 74 -17.64 7.38 -3.55
N PRO A 75 -17.85 6.88 -2.32
CA PRO A 75 -18.72 7.54 -1.38
C PRO A 75 -18.10 8.87 -0.93
N THR A 76 -18.89 9.92 -0.98
CA THR A 76 -18.51 11.27 -0.57
C THR A 76 -19.43 11.72 0.54
N LEU A 77 -18.85 12.09 1.68
CA LEU A 77 -19.60 12.72 2.76
C LEU A 77 -19.85 14.18 2.40
N VAL A 78 -21.10 14.57 2.52
CA VAL A 78 -21.59 15.91 2.16
C VAL A 78 -22.56 16.40 3.22
N ASN A 79 -22.79 17.71 3.24
CA ASN A 79 -23.90 18.31 3.97
C ASN A 79 -25.12 18.33 3.06
N ALA A 80 -26.30 18.14 3.62
CA ALA A 80 -27.57 18.24 2.93
C ALA A 80 -28.21 19.60 3.22
N ALA A 81 -28.51 20.37 2.18
CA ALA A 81 -29.38 21.52 2.22
C ALA A 81 -30.68 21.21 1.48
N THR A 82 -31.78 21.80 1.89
CA THR A 82 -33.05 21.67 1.16
C THR A 82 -33.21 22.80 0.15
N TYR A 83 -33.67 22.49 -1.06
CA TYR A 83 -34.09 23.52 -1.98
C TYR A 83 -35.56 23.39 -2.35
N SER A 84 -36.15 24.49 -2.77
CA SER A 84 -37.50 24.53 -3.33
C SER A 84 -37.49 25.27 -4.67
N ILE A 85 -38.29 24.76 -5.64
CA ILE A 85 -38.45 25.34 -6.96
C ILE A 85 -39.92 25.77 -7.09
N GLY A 86 -40.15 27.06 -7.32
CA GLY A 86 -41.52 27.62 -7.37
C GLY A 86 -42.32 27.31 -6.09
N ASN A 87 -43.53 26.84 -6.25
CA ASN A 87 -44.43 26.51 -5.15
C ASN A 87 -44.56 25.00 -4.90
N GLY A 88 -43.73 24.16 -5.54
CA GLY A 88 -44.07 22.75 -5.51
C GLY A 88 -42.96 21.74 -5.37
N THR A 89 -41.82 21.92 -5.97
CA THR A 89 -40.76 20.88 -5.95
C THR A 89 -39.72 21.20 -4.86
N ALA A 90 -39.58 20.28 -3.90
CA ALA A 90 -38.52 20.30 -2.91
C ALA A 90 -37.52 19.19 -3.22
N GLY A 91 -36.22 19.45 -3.00
CA GLY A 91 -35.15 18.49 -3.19
C GLY A 91 -33.99 18.76 -2.24
N THR A 92 -32.96 17.96 -2.36
CA THR A 92 -31.74 18.06 -1.54
C THR A 92 -30.58 18.54 -2.39
N LEU A 93 -29.94 19.63 -1.95
CA LEU A 93 -28.65 20.09 -2.46
C LEU A 93 -27.56 19.49 -1.59
N ALA A 94 -26.75 18.64 -2.18
CA ALA A 94 -25.58 18.10 -1.53
C ALA A 94 -24.37 19.00 -1.75
N TRP A 95 -23.67 19.35 -0.69
CA TRP A 95 -22.54 20.28 -0.75
C TRP A 95 -21.50 19.98 0.31
N GLN A 96 -20.26 20.37 0.06
CA GLN A 96 -19.18 20.32 1.04
C GLN A 96 -18.86 21.73 1.54
N ASP A 97 -18.48 21.80 2.81
CA ASP A 97 -18.17 23.02 3.50
C ASP A 97 -16.81 23.61 3.07
N GLY A 98 -16.77 24.94 3.00
CA GLY A 98 -15.55 25.71 2.84
C GLY A 98 -15.26 26.56 4.08
N VAL A 99 -14.36 27.50 3.95
CA VAL A 99 -14.07 28.54 4.94
C VAL A 99 -14.18 29.90 4.29
N PRO A 100 -15.03 30.85 4.81
CA PRO A 100 -15.87 30.74 6.01
C PRO A 100 -17.05 29.78 5.85
N GLN A 101 -17.46 29.14 6.97
CA GLN A 101 -18.59 28.21 7.00
C GLN A 101 -19.93 28.96 6.95
N PHE A 102 -20.94 28.32 6.33
CA PHE A 102 -22.30 28.85 6.35
C PHE A 102 -22.89 28.88 7.75
N ALA A 103 -23.55 29.98 8.10
CA ALA A 103 -24.56 30.01 9.15
C ALA A 103 -25.90 29.43 8.63
N ASN A 104 -26.92 29.31 9.50
CA ASN A 104 -28.26 28.98 9.07
C ASN A 104 -28.80 30.09 8.16
N VAL A 105 -29.02 29.80 6.89
CA VAL A 105 -29.52 30.77 5.92
C VAL A 105 -30.56 30.14 5.00
N THR A 106 -31.54 30.95 4.57
CA THR A 106 -32.48 30.61 3.51
C THR A 106 -32.44 31.73 2.47
N LEU A 107 -31.92 31.41 1.27
CA LEU A 107 -31.61 32.40 0.26
C LEU A 107 -32.13 31.98 -1.12
N PRO A 108 -32.57 32.95 -1.93
CA PRO A 108 -32.76 32.72 -3.35
C PRO A 108 -31.43 32.37 -4.02
N VAL A 109 -31.46 31.44 -4.98
CA VAL A 109 -30.27 31.00 -5.72
C VAL A 109 -30.17 31.75 -7.04
N VAL A 110 -28.95 32.17 -7.35
CA VAL A 110 -28.58 32.69 -8.67
C VAL A 110 -27.41 31.87 -9.21
N VAL A 111 -27.64 31.12 -10.28
CA VAL A 111 -26.59 30.36 -10.97
C VAL A 111 -26.04 31.22 -12.08
N LEU A 112 -24.76 31.57 -11.98
CA LEU A 112 -24.06 32.32 -13.05
C LEU A 112 -23.75 31.39 -14.23
N ASN A 113 -23.85 31.90 -15.44
CA ASN A 113 -23.72 31.13 -16.70
C ASN A 113 -24.70 29.92 -16.75
N SER A 114 -25.90 30.05 -16.19
CA SER A 114 -26.90 28.96 -16.09
C SER A 114 -27.24 28.32 -17.44
N ASN A 115 -27.13 29.03 -18.54
CA ASN A 115 -27.32 28.53 -19.91
C ASN A 115 -26.15 27.68 -20.44
N ASN A 116 -24.99 27.73 -19.79
CA ASN A 116 -23.81 26.97 -20.17
C ASN A 116 -22.87 26.77 -18.96
N LEU A 117 -23.14 25.76 -18.19
CA LEU A 117 -22.38 25.45 -16.97
C LEU A 117 -20.96 24.95 -17.24
N SER A 118 -20.63 24.59 -18.50
CA SER A 118 -19.24 24.27 -18.87
C SER A 118 -18.33 25.51 -18.91
N ARG A 119 -18.91 26.72 -18.93
CA ARG A 119 -18.17 27.97 -18.77
C ARG A 119 -17.92 28.28 -17.31
N THR A 120 -16.68 28.14 -16.90
CA THR A 120 -16.26 28.39 -15.50
C THR A 120 -15.59 29.75 -15.31
N ASP A 121 -15.61 30.61 -16.32
CA ASP A 121 -15.03 31.96 -16.31
C ASP A 121 -15.93 33.04 -15.65
N ALA A 122 -17.10 32.64 -15.13
CA ALA A 122 -17.99 33.55 -14.42
C ALA A 122 -17.24 34.25 -13.26
N ALA A 123 -17.38 35.58 -13.18
CA ALA A 123 -16.71 36.44 -12.21
C ALA A 123 -15.17 36.43 -12.27
N CYS A 124 -14.52 35.91 -13.33
CA CYS A 124 -13.09 36.14 -13.53
C CYS A 124 -12.78 37.63 -13.81
N ASP A 125 -13.65 38.31 -14.54
CA ASP A 125 -13.66 39.76 -14.72
C ASP A 125 -14.71 40.40 -13.78
N PRO A 126 -14.62 41.69 -13.50
CA PRO A 126 -15.67 42.42 -12.78
C PRO A 126 -17.04 42.20 -13.41
N LEU A 127 -18.06 41.99 -12.59
CA LEU A 127 -19.42 41.84 -13.10
C LEU A 127 -19.91 43.16 -13.74
N PRO A 128 -20.78 43.11 -14.77
CA PRO A 128 -21.35 44.30 -15.40
C PRO A 128 -22.07 45.23 -14.41
N ASP A 129 -22.06 46.53 -14.65
CA ASP A 129 -22.69 47.53 -13.76
C ASP A 129 -24.22 47.38 -13.65
N ASP A 130 -24.87 46.72 -14.63
CA ASP A 130 -26.29 46.40 -14.66
C ASP A 130 -26.61 45.05 -13.96
N THR A 131 -25.64 44.42 -13.31
CA THR A 131 -25.85 43.20 -12.55
C THR A 131 -26.88 43.45 -11.41
N PRO A 132 -27.95 42.66 -11.32
CA PRO A 132 -28.91 42.79 -10.24
C PRO A 132 -28.24 42.70 -8.83
N ASP A 133 -28.88 43.28 -7.80
CA ASP A 133 -28.41 43.17 -6.43
C ASP A 133 -28.41 41.68 -5.97
N LEU A 134 -27.20 41.12 -5.82
CA LEU A 134 -26.96 39.75 -5.40
C LEU A 134 -26.64 39.63 -3.89
N SER A 135 -26.72 40.72 -3.14
CA SER A 135 -26.31 40.78 -1.71
C SER A 135 -27.10 39.82 -0.80
N LYS A 136 -28.34 39.49 -1.21
CA LYS A 136 -29.25 38.58 -0.49
C LYS A 136 -29.45 37.25 -1.20
N SER A 137 -28.52 36.87 -2.06
CA SER A 137 -28.60 35.64 -2.84
C SER A 137 -27.48 34.66 -2.47
N LEU A 138 -27.76 33.38 -2.65
CA LEU A 138 -26.75 32.35 -2.76
C LEU A 138 -26.30 32.31 -4.23
N VAL A 139 -25.07 32.73 -4.50
CA VAL A 139 -24.53 32.72 -5.85
C VAL A 139 -23.82 31.40 -6.10
N MET A 140 -24.19 30.73 -7.19
CA MET A 140 -23.59 29.46 -7.62
C MET A 140 -22.86 29.67 -8.95
N LEU A 141 -21.60 29.21 -9.05
CA LEU A 141 -20.78 29.35 -10.25
C LEU A 141 -19.75 28.23 -10.37
N GLY A 142 -19.24 28.00 -11.59
CA GLY A 142 -18.17 27.03 -11.84
C GLY A 142 -16.85 27.48 -11.22
N LEU A 143 -16.16 26.54 -10.56
CA LEU A 143 -14.79 26.74 -10.12
C LEU A 143 -13.90 26.92 -11.34
N SER A 144 -13.29 28.09 -11.49
CA SER A 144 -12.61 28.45 -12.72
C SER A 144 -11.28 27.70 -12.92
N THR A 145 -10.99 27.38 -14.18
CA THR A 145 -9.70 26.91 -14.65
C THR A 145 -8.88 28.02 -15.33
N THR A 146 -9.47 29.20 -15.52
CA THR A 146 -8.83 30.33 -16.24
C THR A 146 -8.38 31.45 -15.30
N CYS A 147 -9.02 31.61 -14.15
CA CYS A 147 -8.62 32.54 -13.10
C CYS A 147 -8.67 31.87 -11.72
N SER A 148 -8.09 32.49 -10.71
CA SER A 148 -8.15 31.94 -9.36
C SER A 148 -9.54 32.10 -8.72
N SER A 149 -9.94 31.17 -7.85
CA SER A 149 -11.16 31.31 -7.05
C SER A 149 -11.16 32.58 -6.19
N SER A 150 -9.98 33.05 -5.77
CA SER A 150 -9.84 34.32 -5.05
C SER A 150 -10.19 35.52 -5.93
N GLN A 151 -9.88 35.48 -7.23
CA GLN A 151 -10.28 36.52 -8.17
C GLN A 151 -11.80 36.52 -8.40
N GLN A 152 -12.41 35.34 -8.58
CA GLN A 152 -13.86 35.20 -8.68
C GLN A 152 -14.57 35.76 -7.43
N VAL A 153 -14.12 35.39 -6.25
CA VAL A 153 -14.69 35.89 -4.99
C VAL A 153 -14.52 37.39 -4.84
N LYS A 154 -13.34 37.94 -5.15
CA LYS A 154 -13.10 39.40 -5.10
C LYS A 154 -14.12 40.17 -5.96
N ASN A 155 -14.39 39.71 -7.17
CA ASN A 155 -15.34 40.34 -8.07
C ASN A 155 -16.79 40.19 -7.61
N LEU A 156 -17.15 39.02 -7.04
CA LEU A 156 -18.48 38.79 -6.44
C LEU A 156 -18.72 39.67 -5.21
N VAL A 157 -17.75 39.77 -4.32
CA VAL A 157 -17.86 40.58 -3.09
C VAL A 157 -17.97 42.07 -3.43
N ALA A 158 -17.34 42.53 -4.51
CA ALA A 158 -17.43 43.91 -4.97
C ALA A 158 -18.88 44.33 -5.32
N VAL A 159 -19.71 43.40 -5.81
CA VAL A 159 -21.14 43.62 -6.08
C VAL A 159 -22.04 43.16 -4.94
N GLY A 160 -21.50 42.99 -3.75
CA GLY A 160 -22.26 42.71 -2.52
C GLY A 160 -22.53 41.26 -2.20
N VAL A 161 -22.11 40.28 -3.00
CA VAL A 161 -22.29 38.83 -2.72
C VAL A 161 -21.59 38.44 -1.42
N ARG A 162 -22.27 37.63 -0.60
CA ARG A 162 -21.75 37.13 0.69
C ARG A 162 -21.81 35.62 0.82
N ASN A 163 -22.62 34.92 0.02
CA ASN A 163 -22.82 33.48 0.11
C ASN A 163 -22.57 32.86 -1.29
N VAL A 164 -21.62 31.92 -1.35
CA VAL A 164 -21.15 31.35 -2.61
C VAL A 164 -21.07 29.84 -2.52
N ILE A 165 -21.58 29.12 -3.53
CA ILE A 165 -21.30 27.70 -3.74
C ILE A 165 -20.68 27.55 -5.13
N PHE A 166 -19.46 27.01 -5.16
CA PHE A 166 -18.81 26.63 -6.41
C PHE A 166 -19.29 25.25 -6.86
N TYR A 167 -19.42 25.03 -8.16
CA TYR A 167 -19.51 23.67 -8.69
C TYR A 167 -18.27 23.29 -9.49
N VAL A 168 -17.96 21.98 -9.52
CA VAL A 168 -16.80 21.44 -10.24
C VAL A 168 -17.25 20.70 -11.49
N LEU A 169 -16.50 20.86 -12.59
CA LEU A 169 -16.77 20.19 -13.88
C LEU A 169 -16.22 18.76 -13.91
N THR A 170 -15.16 18.50 -13.14
CA THR A 170 -14.54 17.18 -13.11
C THR A 170 -15.34 16.21 -12.27
N GLY A 171 -15.41 14.95 -12.72
CA GLY A 171 -16.10 13.89 -12.02
C GLY A 171 -15.66 13.73 -10.56
N SER A 172 -16.36 12.90 -9.85
CA SER A 172 -16.35 12.71 -8.39
C SER A 172 -14.98 12.58 -7.70
N SER A 173 -13.92 12.13 -8.40
CA SER A 173 -12.57 12.02 -7.83
C SER A 173 -11.99 13.37 -7.41
N GLY A 174 -12.34 14.45 -8.09
CA GLY A 174 -11.94 15.82 -7.73
C GLY A 174 -12.74 16.41 -6.56
N PHE A 175 -14.00 16.00 -6.39
CA PHE A 175 -14.88 16.54 -5.35
C PHE A 175 -14.46 16.13 -3.94
N ASN A 176 -14.02 14.88 -3.74
CA ASN A 176 -13.63 14.35 -2.43
C ASN A 176 -12.41 15.03 -1.78
N SER A 177 -11.53 15.61 -2.58
CA SER A 177 -10.28 16.20 -2.12
C SER A 177 -10.29 17.74 -2.11
N LEU A 178 -11.31 18.38 -2.69
CA LEU A 178 -11.39 19.82 -2.80
C LEU A 178 -12.01 20.43 -1.54
N ARG A 179 -11.24 21.31 -0.89
CA ARG A 179 -11.74 22.25 0.11
C ARG A 179 -11.45 23.66 -0.33
N ILE A 180 -12.48 24.50 -0.37
CA ILE A 180 -12.32 25.92 -0.68
C ILE A 180 -12.14 26.68 0.63
N THR A 181 -11.02 27.37 0.76
CA THR A 181 -10.69 28.13 1.96
C THR A 181 -10.27 29.55 1.57
N PHE A 182 -10.93 30.55 2.18
CA PHE A 182 -10.57 31.94 2.07
C PHE A 182 -10.31 32.52 3.47
N ASN A 183 -9.50 33.56 3.55
CA ASN A 183 -9.31 34.29 4.79
C ASN A 183 -10.63 34.93 5.25
N GLN A 184 -10.84 35.09 6.55
CA GLN A 184 -12.07 35.66 7.10
C GLN A 184 -12.35 37.09 6.61
N ASP A 185 -11.31 37.83 6.23
CA ASP A 185 -11.40 39.20 5.74
C ASP A 185 -11.88 39.33 4.29
N VAL A 186 -12.11 38.22 3.59
CA VAL A 186 -12.50 38.23 2.17
C VAL A 186 -13.89 38.80 1.92
N GLY A 187 -14.70 38.92 2.98
CA GLY A 187 -16.04 39.51 2.94
C GLY A 187 -17.16 38.52 2.62
N LEU A 188 -16.90 37.20 2.60
CA LEU A 188 -17.92 36.15 2.51
C LEU A 188 -18.48 35.81 3.90
N SER A 189 -19.77 35.46 3.95
CA SER A 189 -20.45 34.89 5.11
C SER A 189 -20.50 33.37 5.07
N GLY A 190 -20.39 32.77 3.89
CA GLY A 190 -20.36 31.33 3.72
C GLY A 190 -19.90 30.95 2.33
N VAL A 191 -19.09 29.88 2.26
CA VAL A 191 -18.65 29.30 1.00
C VAL A 191 -18.72 27.79 1.05
N GLY A 192 -19.05 27.17 -0.08
CA GLY A 192 -19.10 25.74 -0.23
C GLY A 192 -18.81 25.28 -1.64
N ILE A 193 -18.80 23.99 -1.83
CA ILE A 193 -18.58 23.34 -3.12
C ILE A 193 -19.62 22.24 -3.37
N THR A 194 -20.08 22.12 -4.60
CA THR A 194 -21.01 21.09 -5.04
C THR A 194 -20.58 20.51 -6.38
N THR A 195 -21.36 19.58 -6.92
CA THR A 195 -21.11 18.99 -8.24
C THR A 195 -21.87 19.70 -9.34
N LEU A 196 -21.41 19.48 -10.59
CA LEU A 196 -22.10 19.99 -11.78
C LEU A 196 -23.56 19.53 -11.84
N ASP A 197 -23.88 18.26 -11.53
CA ASP A 197 -25.24 17.71 -11.58
C ASP A 197 -26.19 18.44 -10.63
N GLN A 198 -25.71 18.77 -9.44
CA GLN A 198 -26.48 19.55 -8.46
C GLN A 198 -26.73 20.98 -8.98
N ALA A 199 -25.71 21.61 -9.56
CA ALA A 199 -25.84 22.94 -10.16
C ALA A 199 -26.77 22.94 -11.39
N GLN A 200 -26.75 21.89 -12.21
CA GLN A 200 -27.59 21.75 -13.40
C GLN A 200 -29.08 21.76 -13.03
N THR A 201 -29.46 21.02 -12.00
CA THR A 201 -30.86 20.99 -11.52
C THR A 201 -31.39 22.38 -11.18
N LEU A 202 -30.57 23.22 -10.52
CA LEU A 202 -30.99 24.56 -10.11
C LEU A 202 -30.90 25.55 -11.26
N ALA A 203 -29.93 25.39 -12.18
CA ALA A 203 -29.81 26.18 -13.38
C ALA A 203 -31.00 25.97 -14.34
N ASP A 204 -31.43 24.72 -14.52
CA ASP A 204 -32.58 24.39 -15.38
C ASP A 204 -33.87 25.04 -14.86
N ALA A 205 -34.07 25.03 -13.55
CA ALA A 205 -35.22 25.72 -12.95
C ALA A 205 -35.13 27.24 -13.15
N GLN A 206 -33.94 27.84 -12.97
CA GLN A 206 -33.70 29.27 -13.23
C GLN A 206 -33.98 29.62 -14.67
N ASN A 207 -33.52 28.81 -15.63
CA ASN A 207 -33.71 29.04 -17.08
C ASN A 207 -35.18 28.94 -17.50
N GLN A 208 -36.01 28.23 -16.70
CA GLN A 208 -37.48 28.18 -16.85
C GLN A 208 -38.17 29.31 -16.09
N ASN A 209 -37.44 30.33 -15.62
CA ASN A 209 -37.95 31.47 -14.85
C ASN A 209 -38.62 31.03 -13.51
N GLN A 210 -38.26 29.88 -12.96
CA GLN A 210 -38.75 29.44 -11.68
C GLN A 210 -37.88 29.99 -10.56
N LYS A 211 -38.51 30.44 -9.48
CA LYS A 211 -37.75 30.90 -8.30
C LYS A 211 -37.16 29.69 -7.57
N VAL A 212 -35.87 29.69 -7.37
CA VAL A 212 -35.16 28.67 -6.58
C VAL A 212 -34.76 29.26 -5.25
N THR A 213 -35.03 28.54 -4.15
CA THR A 213 -34.61 28.95 -2.80
C THR A 213 -33.89 27.77 -2.14
N VAL A 214 -32.76 28.02 -1.51
CA VAL A 214 -31.98 27.00 -0.76
C VAL A 214 -31.95 27.37 0.70
N ALA A 215 -32.27 26.43 1.57
CA ALA A 215 -32.12 26.52 3.01
C ALA A 215 -30.91 25.66 3.44
N ILE A 216 -29.86 26.35 3.90
CA ILE A 216 -28.63 25.74 4.41
C ILE A 216 -28.70 25.76 5.93
N THR A 217 -28.49 24.60 6.55
CA THR A 217 -28.23 24.47 7.98
C THR A 217 -26.73 24.53 8.19
N SER A 218 -26.30 25.28 9.19
CA SER A 218 -24.88 25.33 9.61
C SER A 218 -24.32 23.92 9.81
N THR A 219 -23.08 23.69 9.39
CA THR A 219 -22.40 22.38 9.51
C THR A 219 -22.38 21.82 10.92
N ALA A 220 -22.42 22.69 11.95
CA ALA A 220 -22.54 22.27 13.34
C ALA A 220 -23.83 21.48 13.64
N TYR A 221 -24.85 21.62 12.81
CA TYR A 221 -26.19 21.02 12.98
C TYR A 221 -26.70 20.33 11.70
N ALA A 222 -25.92 20.33 10.62
CA ALA A 222 -26.30 19.69 9.38
C ALA A 222 -26.26 18.16 9.52
N GLU A 223 -27.30 17.49 9.02
CA GLU A 223 -27.27 16.03 8.92
C GLU A 223 -26.29 15.61 7.82
N PRO A 224 -25.32 14.72 8.14
CA PRO A 224 -24.41 14.21 7.15
C PRO A 224 -25.16 13.31 6.15
N ALA A 225 -24.89 13.50 4.88
CA ALA A 225 -25.37 12.63 3.80
C ALA A 225 -24.19 12.04 3.04
N ALA A 226 -24.43 10.95 2.31
CA ALA A 226 -23.42 10.35 1.45
C ALA A 226 -23.92 10.31 0.01
N ILE A 227 -23.10 10.74 -0.92
CA ILE A 227 -23.31 10.58 -2.36
C ILE A 227 -22.33 9.55 -2.87
N ASN A 228 -22.79 8.63 -3.72
CA ASN A 228 -21.94 7.64 -4.36
C ASN A 228 -21.75 7.99 -5.84
N TYR A 229 -20.51 8.07 -6.26
CA TYR A 229 -20.12 8.22 -7.66
C TYR A 229 -19.49 6.93 -8.19
N PRO A 230 -19.63 6.59 -9.46
CA PRO A 230 -18.89 5.49 -10.05
C PRO A 230 -17.37 5.74 -10.00
N ASN A 231 -16.60 4.78 -9.53
CA ASN A 231 -15.16 4.76 -9.66
C ASN A 231 -14.77 4.10 -10.99
N THR A 232 -14.72 4.88 -12.06
CA THR A 232 -14.46 4.39 -13.41
C THR A 232 -12.97 4.18 -13.72
N LEU A 233 -12.08 4.59 -12.82
CA LEU A 233 -10.64 4.47 -13.02
C LEU A 233 -10.06 3.23 -12.37
N SER A 234 -10.25 3.07 -11.06
CA SER A 234 -9.60 2.01 -10.28
C SER A 234 -10.59 1.04 -9.62
N GLY A 235 -11.90 1.28 -9.78
CA GLY A 235 -12.95 0.50 -9.14
C GLY A 235 -12.87 -0.98 -9.50
N GLY A 236 -12.77 -1.86 -8.48
CA GLY A 236 -12.63 -3.29 -8.65
C GLY A 236 -11.19 -3.78 -8.85
N HIS A 237 -10.20 -2.88 -8.95
CA HIS A 237 -8.77 -3.23 -9.10
C HIS A 237 -8.03 -3.08 -7.77
N VAL A 238 -6.86 -3.70 -7.68
CA VAL A 238 -6.01 -3.60 -6.50
C VAL A 238 -5.59 -2.15 -6.30
N SER A 239 -5.81 -1.64 -5.08
CA SER A 239 -5.43 -0.27 -4.71
C SER A 239 -3.93 -0.06 -4.86
N THR A 240 -3.50 1.05 -5.45
CA THR A 240 -2.07 1.32 -5.73
C THR A 240 -1.21 1.38 -4.46
N PHE A 241 -1.82 1.76 -3.34
CA PHE A 241 -1.15 1.77 -2.04
C PHE A 241 -1.01 0.39 -1.39
N SER A 242 -1.81 -0.61 -1.80
CA SER A 242 -1.73 -1.95 -1.20
C SER A 242 -0.34 -2.53 -1.38
N SER A 243 0.32 -2.89 -0.28
CA SER A 243 1.64 -3.51 -0.31
C SER A 243 1.65 -4.82 -1.11
N TRP A 244 2.82 -5.26 -1.55
CA TRP A 244 3.01 -6.44 -2.37
C TRP A 244 3.93 -7.45 -1.68
N GLY A 245 3.63 -8.73 -1.86
CA GLY A 245 4.59 -9.79 -1.63
C GLY A 245 5.59 -9.95 -2.82
N PRO A 246 6.19 -11.13 -2.92
CA PRO A 246 6.23 -12.17 -1.89
C PRO A 246 7.02 -11.73 -0.66
N THR A 247 7.12 -12.58 0.39
CA THR A 247 8.11 -12.35 1.46
C THR A 247 9.52 -12.62 0.95
N TRP A 248 10.53 -12.21 1.71
CA TRP A 248 11.93 -12.47 1.36
C TRP A 248 12.27 -13.97 1.35
N GLU A 249 11.49 -14.78 2.09
CA GLU A 249 11.54 -16.23 2.03
C GLU A 249 10.66 -16.82 0.91
N THR A 250 10.20 -15.97 0.00
CA THR A 250 9.37 -16.33 -1.18
C THR A 250 7.99 -16.89 -0.88
N LEU A 251 7.48 -16.72 0.34
CA LEU A 251 6.08 -17.05 0.64
C LEU A 251 5.15 -16.07 -0.08
N LEU A 252 4.12 -16.60 -0.74
CA LEU A 252 3.16 -15.74 -1.41
C LEU A 252 2.31 -14.96 -0.39
N LYS A 253 2.27 -13.66 -0.58
CA LYS A 253 1.41 -12.70 0.10
C LYS A 253 0.88 -11.70 -0.93
N PRO A 254 -0.35 -11.17 -0.71
CA PRO A 254 -1.35 -11.55 0.29
C PRO A 254 -1.93 -12.94 0.05
N GLN A 255 -2.82 -13.43 0.94
CA GLN A 255 -3.67 -14.58 0.67
C GLN A 255 -4.86 -14.19 -0.19
N ILE A 256 -5.47 -13.05 0.11
CA ILE A 256 -6.64 -12.50 -0.57
C ILE A 256 -6.55 -10.99 -0.66
N ALA A 257 -7.33 -10.39 -1.54
CA ALA A 257 -7.65 -8.98 -1.53
C ALA A 257 -9.14 -8.78 -1.16
N ALA A 258 -9.46 -7.67 -0.51
CA ALA A 258 -10.82 -7.31 -0.14
C ALA A 258 -11.04 -5.80 -0.34
N PRO A 259 -12.30 -5.31 -0.44
CA PRO A 259 -12.59 -3.88 -0.48
C PRO A 259 -11.92 -3.13 0.68
N GLY A 260 -11.04 -2.18 0.33
CA GLY A 260 -10.25 -1.40 1.29
C GLY A 260 -9.98 0.02 0.82
N GLY A 261 -10.18 0.32 -0.46
CA GLY A 261 -10.10 1.68 -0.99
C GLY A 261 -11.45 2.36 -1.06
N ASN A 262 -11.54 3.60 -0.58
CA ASN A 262 -12.75 4.43 -0.54
C ASN A 262 -13.90 3.81 0.26
N ILE A 263 -13.63 3.39 1.46
CA ILE A 263 -14.60 2.70 2.35
C ILE A 263 -15.25 3.71 3.30
N LEU A 264 -16.58 3.86 3.18
CA LEU A 264 -17.39 4.62 4.13
C LEU A 264 -17.71 3.75 5.35
N SER A 265 -17.39 4.24 6.53
CA SER A 265 -17.68 3.55 7.79
C SER A 265 -17.89 4.53 8.95
N THR A 266 -18.28 3.99 10.09
CA THR A 266 -18.34 4.72 11.36
C THR A 266 -16.95 5.18 11.79
N TYR A 267 -16.89 6.33 12.45
CA TYR A 267 -15.66 6.94 12.93
C TYR A 267 -15.81 7.38 14.39
N ILE A 268 -14.73 7.89 14.99
CA ILE A 268 -14.72 8.34 16.38
C ILE A 268 -15.80 9.39 16.66
N ASN A 269 -16.27 9.46 17.90
CA ASN A 269 -17.29 10.40 18.37
C ASN A 269 -18.64 10.33 17.63
N GLY A 270 -19.01 9.15 17.13
CA GLY A 270 -20.29 8.95 16.42
C GLY A 270 -20.33 9.54 15.01
N ALA A 271 -19.18 9.95 14.47
CA ALA A 271 -19.07 10.44 13.10
C ALA A 271 -18.96 9.30 12.07
N TYR A 272 -18.91 9.67 10.79
CA TYR A 272 -18.59 8.81 9.67
C TYR A 272 -17.36 9.33 8.94
N ALA A 273 -16.61 8.44 8.32
CA ALA A 273 -15.46 8.80 7.48
C ALA A 273 -15.37 7.88 6.26
N VAL A 274 -14.81 8.41 5.18
CA VAL A 274 -14.35 7.63 4.04
C VAL A 274 -12.84 7.48 4.18
N MET A 275 -12.37 6.25 4.26
CA MET A 275 -10.95 5.93 4.42
C MET A 275 -10.50 4.88 3.42
N SER A 276 -9.20 4.90 3.10
CA SER A 276 -8.56 3.90 2.25
C SER A 276 -7.37 3.28 2.98
N GLY A 277 -7.24 1.97 2.87
CA GLY A 277 -6.15 1.22 3.48
C GLY A 277 -6.41 -0.28 3.48
N THR A 278 -5.37 -1.09 3.48
CA THR A 278 -5.47 -2.51 3.82
C THR A 278 -6.05 -2.71 5.23
N SER A 279 -5.98 -1.66 6.06
CA SER A 279 -6.65 -1.58 7.37
C SER A 279 -8.18 -1.69 7.29
N MET A 280 -8.82 -1.27 6.17
CA MET A 280 -10.26 -1.37 5.93
C MET A 280 -10.62 -2.74 5.34
N ALA A 281 -9.75 -3.31 4.50
CA ALA A 281 -9.89 -4.65 3.95
C ALA A 281 -9.81 -5.76 5.02
N THR A 282 -9.00 -5.55 6.04
CA THR A 282 -8.72 -6.55 7.10
C THR A 282 -9.94 -6.92 7.94
N PRO A 283 -10.69 -6.00 8.57
CA PRO A 283 -11.87 -6.35 9.35
C PRO A 283 -12.99 -6.95 8.49
N LEU A 284 -13.13 -6.51 7.23
CA LEU A 284 -14.07 -7.15 6.30
C LEU A 284 -13.67 -8.61 6.03
N SER A 285 -12.39 -8.88 5.81
CA SER A 285 -11.86 -10.24 5.64
C SER A 285 -12.07 -11.09 6.89
N ALA A 286 -11.88 -10.54 8.09
CA ALA A 286 -12.14 -11.22 9.35
C ALA A 286 -13.62 -11.55 9.53
N ALA A 287 -14.52 -10.63 9.18
CA ALA A 287 -15.98 -10.87 9.18
C ALA A 287 -16.37 -11.96 8.18
N ILE A 288 -15.76 -11.99 6.99
CA ILE A 288 -15.97 -13.07 6.01
C ILE A 288 -15.51 -14.41 6.58
N LEU A 289 -14.34 -14.47 7.23
CA LEU A 289 -13.91 -15.71 7.89
C LEU A 289 -14.90 -16.17 8.96
N ALA A 290 -15.46 -15.26 9.77
CA ALA A 290 -16.49 -15.60 10.75
C ALA A 290 -17.74 -16.23 10.10
N LEU A 291 -18.20 -15.68 8.97
CA LEU A 291 -19.29 -16.27 8.18
C LEU A 291 -18.91 -17.64 7.61
N VAL A 292 -17.70 -17.81 7.13
CA VAL A 292 -17.19 -19.10 6.62
C VAL A 292 -17.10 -20.12 7.75
N ILE A 293 -16.64 -19.73 8.95
CA ILE A 293 -16.63 -20.57 10.16
C ILE A 293 -18.05 -21.07 10.46
N GLN A 294 -19.03 -20.17 10.51
CA GLN A 294 -20.41 -20.52 10.76
C GLN A 294 -20.96 -21.50 9.71
N ALA A 295 -20.70 -21.22 8.43
CA ALA A 295 -21.23 -22.02 7.33
C ALA A 295 -20.58 -23.42 7.23
N ARG A 296 -19.29 -23.54 7.56
CA ARG A 296 -18.52 -24.79 7.46
C ARG A 296 -18.41 -25.55 8.76
N GLY A 297 -18.74 -24.95 9.90
CA GLY A 297 -18.64 -25.58 11.21
C GLY A 297 -17.21 -25.86 11.67
N THR A 298 -16.22 -25.15 11.14
CA THR A 298 -14.80 -25.35 11.48
C THR A 298 -14.08 -24.01 11.67
N ARG A 299 -13.13 -23.97 12.60
CA ARG A 299 -12.23 -22.83 12.84
C ARG A 299 -10.81 -23.12 12.34
N ASP A 300 -10.56 -24.27 11.76
CA ASP A 300 -9.21 -24.62 11.28
C ASP A 300 -8.67 -23.60 10.29
N PRO A 301 -7.59 -22.86 10.63
CA PRO A 301 -7.08 -21.78 9.80
C PRO A 301 -6.66 -22.23 8.39
N ALA A 302 -6.15 -23.45 8.26
CA ALA A 302 -5.73 -23.99 6.97
C ALA A 302 -6.93 -24.20 6.03
N THR A 303 -8.02 -24.77 6.56
CA THR A 303 -9.30 -24.95 5.85
C THR A 303 -9.89 -23.60 5.43
N LEU A 304 -9.90 -22.63 6.34
CA LEU A 304 -10.45 -21.30 6.08
C LEU A 304 -9.64 -20.57 5.01
N ASN A 305 -8.32 -20.54 5.16
CA ASN A 305 -7.43 -19.91 4.18
C ASN A 305 -7.55 -20.57 2.80
N SER A 306 -7.61 -21.91 2.76
CA SER A 306 -7.84 -22.62 1.49
C SER A 306 -9.16 -22.19 0.85
N ALA A 307 -10.25 -22.15 1.61
CA ALA A 307 -11.56 -21.78 1.09
C ALA A 307 -11.57 -20.35 0.52
N VAL A 308 -11.06 -19.35 1.27
CA VAL A 308 -11.11 -17.96 0.81
C VAL A 308 -10.13 -17.67 -0.32
N THR A 309 -8.94 -18.29 -0.31
CA THR A 309 -7.93 -18.06 -1.36
C THR A 309 -8.33 -18.76 -2.67
N ALA A 310 -8.75 -20.04 -2.59
CA ALA A 310 -9.01 -20.81 -3.80
C ALA A 310 -10.28 -20.38 -4.53
N THR A 311 -11.24 -19.76 -3.85
CA THR A 311 -12.50 -19.27 -4.46
C THR A 311 -12.47 -17.79 -4.79
N ALA A 312 -11.38 -17.08 -4.53
CA ALA A 312 -11.26 -15.66 -4.82
C ALA A 312 -11.29 -15.39 -6.33
N GLN A 313 -11.81 -14.22 -6.69
CA GLN A 313 -11.88 -13.77 -8.07
C GLN A 313 -10.58 -13.07 -8.46
N ARG A 314 -9.90 -13.58 -9.48
CA ARG A 314 -8.69 -12.98 -10.03
C ARG A 314 -9.00 -11.60 -10.60
N ILE A 315 -8.09 -10.64 -10.38
CA ILE A 315 -8.22 -9.23 -10.75
C ILE A 315 -7.25 -8.93 -11.88
N THR A 316 -7.70 -8.15 -12.86
CA THR A 316 -6.88 -7.65 -13.96
C THR A 316 -5.94 -6.52 -13.52
N TRP A 317 -4.97 -6.20 -14.37
CA TRP A 317 -3.90 -5.28 -14.03
C TRP A 317 -4.34 -3.82 -14.10
N TYR A 318 -3.94 -3.05 -13.09
CA TYR A 318 -4.04 -1.59 -13.04
C TYR A 318 -2.68 -1.01 -12.66
N ASP A 319 -2.13 -0.13 -13.51
CA ASP A 319 -0.78 0.44 -13.33
C ASP A 319 -0.77 1.75 -12.53
N GLY A 320 -1.92 2.18 -11.99
CA GLY A 320 -2.11 3.46 -11.30
C GLY A 320 -2.71 4.54 -12.20
N THR A 321 -2.75 4.34 -13.51
CA THR A 321 -3.29 5.28 -14.50
C THR A 321 -4.22 4.62 -15.50
N THR A 322 -3.92 3.40 -15.92
CA THR A 322 -4.66 2.64 -16.94
C THR A 322 -4.95 1.23 -16.47
N VAL A 323 -6.08 0.71 -16.90
CA VAL A 323 -6.50 -0.67 -16.68
C VAL A 323 -6.13 -1.50 -17.91
N ASP A 324 -5.54 -2.68 -17.69
CA ASP A 324 -5.34 -3.69 -18.70
C ASP A 324 -6.24 -4.89 -18.40
N ASP A 325 -7.41 -4.93 -19.00
CA ASP A 325 -8.40 -5.99 -18.81
C ASP A 325 -7.99 -7.34 -19.42
N THR A 326 -6.89 -7.40 -20.16
CA THR A 326 -6.42 -8.60 -20.85
C THR A 326 -5.41 -9.42 -20.04
N ARG A 327 -4.71 -8.79 -19.10
CA ARG A 327 -3.68 -9.42 -18.27
C ARG A 327 -4.05 -9.38 -16.78
N LEU A 328 -3.76 -10.46 -16.07
CA LEU A 328 -3.97 -10.52 -14.64
C LEU A 328 -2.85 -9.79 -13.89
N ALA A 329 -3.21 -9.07 -12.83
CA ALA A 329 -2.27 -8.56 -11.86
C ALA A 329 -1.44 -9.70 -11.24
N PRO A 330 -0.16 -9.46 -10.87
CA PRO A 330 0.68 -10.49 -10.25
C PRO A 330 0.02 -11.12 -9.02
N ALA A 331 0.21 -12.43 -8.84
CA ALA A 331 -0.26 -13.08 -7.61
C ALA A 331 0.37 -12.47 -6.35
N ALA A 332 1.58 -11.94 -6.44
CA ALA A 332 2.24 -11.20 -5.37
C ALA A 332 1.55 -9.88 -4.98
N GLN A 333 0.63 -9.35 -5.82
CA GLN A 333 -0.16 -8.17 -5.54
C GLN A 333 -1.55 -8.50 -4.95
N GLN A 334 -2.18 -9.57 -5.43
CA GLN A 334 -3.58 -9.87 -5.13
C GLN A 334 -3.81 -11.21 -4.40
N GLY A 335 -2.80 -12.07 -4.26
CA GLY A 335 -2.99 -13.43 -3.75
C GLY A 335 -3.90 -14.26 -4.66
N GLY A 336 -4.93 -14.87 -4.08
CA GLY A 336 -6.01 -15.53 -4.83
C GLY A 336 -6.89 -14.54 -5.62
N GLY A 337 -6.90 -13.27 -5.26
CA GLY A 337 -7.76 -12.22 -5.83
C GLY A 337 -8.78 -11.66 -4.84
N LEU A 338 -9.84 -11.04 -5.36
CA LEU A 338 -10.95 -10.48 -4.58
C LEU A 338 -11.74 -11.61 -3.89
N VAL A 339 -11.79 -11.56 -2.57
CA VAL A 339 -12.47 -12.56 -1.74
C VAL A 339 -13.97 -12.69 -2.09
N GLN A 340 -14.45 -13.92 -2.20
CA GLN A 340 -15.85 -14.26 -2.52
C GLN A 340 -16.47 -15.02 -1.34
N ALA A 341 -17.11 -14.31 -0.42
CA ALA A 341 -17.65 -14.87 0.83
C ALA A 341 -18.59 -16.06 0.60
N TYR A 342 -19.54 -15.92 -0.32
CA TYR A 342 -20.50 -17.00 -0.62
C TYR A 342 -19.80 -18.24 -1.21
N ALA A 343 -18.91 -18.05 -2.17
CA ALA A 343 -18.16 -19.15 -2.79
C ALA A 343 -17.28 -19.86 -1.74
N ALA A 344 -16.58 -19.10 -0.90
CA ALA A 344 -15.75 -19.65 0.19
C ALA A 344 -16.58 -20.45 1.20
N ALA A 345 -17.79 -19.97 1.55
CA ALA A 345 -18.68 -20.68 2.47
C ALA A 345 -19.24 -21.98 1.89
N ARG A 346 -19.44 -22.08 0.56
CA ARG A 346 -20.21 -23.14 -0.09
C ARG A 346 -19.42 -24.08 -0.98
N THR A 347 -18.17 -23.74 -1.37
CA THR A 347 -17.41 -24.63 -2.26
C THR A 347 -17.35 -26.07 -1.72
N PRO A 348 -17.69 -27.08 -2.53
CA PRO A 348 -17.60 -28.47 -2.11
C PRO A 348 -16.17 -29.03 -2.22
N ALA A 349 -15.19 -28.24 -2.67
CA ALA A 349 -13.81 -28.68 -2.80
C ALA A 349 -12.85 -27.73 -2.08
N LEU A 350 -11.80 -28.30 -1.48
CA LEU A 350 -10.72 -27.58 -0.82
C LEU A 350 -9.36 -28.03 -1.34
N LEU A 351 -8.41 -27.10 -1.33
CA LEU A 351 -7.01 -27.36 -1.64
C LEU A 351 -6.19 -27.53 -0.35
N SER A 352 -5.17 -28.39 -0.37
CA SER A 352 -4.31 -28.62 0.80
C SER A 352 -3.33 -27.48 1.08
N VAL A 353 -3.18 -26.54 0.13
CA VAL A 353 -2.30 -25.38 0.22
C VAL A 353 -3.01 -24.14 -0.34
N THR A 354 -2.56 -22.96 0.05
CA THR A 354 -3.10 -21.68 -0.44
C THR A 354 -2.30 -21.11 -1.62
N SER A 355 -1.07 -21.58 -1.81
CA SER A 355 -0.19 -21.17 -2.92
C SER A 355 0.95 -22.15 -3.10
N LEU A 356 1.65 -22.06 -4.25
CA LEU A 356 2.92 -22.75 -4.50
C LEU A 356 4.03 -21.69 -4.63
N SER A 357 5.16 -21.93 -3.95
CA SER A 357 6.37 -21.14 -4.13
C SER A 357 7.44 -21.94 -4.83
N PHE A 358 7.98 -21.39 -5.92
CA PHE A 358 9.07 -22.00 -6.69
C PHE A 358 10.44 -21.39 -6.39
N ASN A 359 10.50 -20.53 -5.33
CA ASN A 359 11.72 -19.87 -4.85
C ASN A 359 12.50 -19.14 -5.97
N ASP A 360 13.80 -18.95 -5.74
CA ASP A 360 14.72 -18.46 -6.76
C ASP A 360 15.36 -19.62 -7.54
N SER A 361 16.15 -19.30 -8.55
CA SER A 361 16.76 -20.31 -9.42
C SER A 361 17.70 -21.29 -8.70
N ASP A 362 18.38 -20.84 -7.64
CA ASP A 362 19.31 -21.68 -6.88
C ASP A 362 18.60 -22.61 -5.88
N HIS A 363 17.41 -22.23 -5.43
CA HIS A 363 16.61 -22.97 -4.45
C HIS A 363 15.32 -23.49 -5.06
N PHE A 364 15.32 -23.70 -6.38
CA PHE A 364 14.15 -24.20 -7.09
C PHE A 364 13.78 -25.62 -6.58
N PRO A 365 12.54 -25.81 -6.05
CA PRO A 365 12.19 -27.05 -5.35
C PRO A 365 11.89 -28.23 -6.30
N GLY A 366 11.86 -27.98 -7.62
CA GLY A 366 11.37 -28.96 -8.58
C GLY A 366 9.84 -29.11 -8.58
N PRO A 367 9.30 -30.27 -9.01
CA PRO A 367 7.87 -30.49 -9.01
C PRO A 367 7.28 -30.41 -7.60
N GLN A 368 6.15 -29.72 -7.47
CA GLN A 368 5.41 -29.58 -6.21
C GLN A 368 4.06 -30.28 -6.29
N THR A 369 3.54 -30.68 -5.15
CA THR A 369 2.32 -31.47 -5.05
C THR A 369 1.30 -30.77 -4.15
N PHE A 370 0.04 -30.76 -4.58
CA PHE A 370 -1.09 -30.36 -3.76
C PHE A 370 -2.23 -31.35 -3.89
N ARG A 371 -3.16 -31.30 -2.93
CA ARG A 371 -4.32 -32.20 -2.90
C ARG A 371 -5.61 -31.41 -3.08
N VAL A 372 -6.53 -31.94 -3.88
CA VAL A 372 -7.92 -31.49 -3.99
C VAL A 372 -8.80 -32.47 -3.22
N SER A 373 -9.57 -31.99 -2.26
CA SER A 373 -10.47 -32.79 -1.42
C SER A 373 -11.91 -32.41 -1.67
N HIS A 374 -12.81 -33.41 -1.84
CA HIS A 374 -14.24 -33.22 -1.92
C HIS A 374 -14.82 -33.24 -0.49
N VAL A 375 -15.24 -32.08 0.01
CA VAL A 375 -15.76 -31.87 1.37
C VAL A 375 -17.26 -31.55 1.38
N GLY A 376 -17.90 -31.49 0.23
CA GLY A 376 -19.32 -31.20 0.09
C GLY A 376 -20.21 -32.40 0.42
N PRO A 377 -21.51 -32.15 0.64
CA PRO A 377 -22.50 -33.20 0.93
C PRO A 377 -22.91 -34.01 -0.31
N SER A 378 -22.44 -33.67 -1.51
CA SER A 378 -22.77 -34.34 -2.76
C SER A 378 -22.32 -35.79 -2.75
N THR A 379 -23.16 -36.69 -3.27
CA THR A 379 -22.83 -38.12 -3.47
C THR A 379 -22.18 -38.37 -4.84
N GLY A 380 -22.15 -37.38 -5.72
CA GLY A 380 -21.48 -37.45 -7.02
C GLY A 380 -20.02 -37.01 -6.93
N SER A 381 -19.18 -37.54 -7.83
CA SER A 381 -17.79 -37.08 -7.97
C SER A 381 -17.76 -35.64 -8.50
N LEU A 382 -16.69 -34.91 -8.17
CA LEU A 382 -16.35 -33.65 -8.83
C LEU A 382 -15.46 -33.95 -10.03
N ASP A 383 -15.90 -33.58 -11.22
CA ASP A 383 -15.10 -33.64 -12.43
C ASP A 383 -14.55 -32.22 -12.71
N LEU A 384 -13.23 -32.05 -12.55
CA LEU A 384 -12.56 -30.76 -12.59
C LEU A 384 -11.55 -30.72 -13.73
N VAL A 385 -11.66 -29.73 -14.59
CA VAL A 385 -10.69 -29.46 -15.66
C VAL A 385 -9.55 -28.62 -15.09
N LEU A 386 -8.33 -29.12 -15.23
CA LEU A 386 -7.10 -28.39 -14.89
C LEU A 386 -6.77 -27.38 -15.99
N GLY A 387 -6.47 -26.18 -15.59
CA GLY A 387 -6.01 -25.11 -16.45
C GLY A 387 -4.83 -24.34 -15.87
N HIS A 388 -4.29 -23.44 -16.66
CA HIS A 388 -3.25 -22.50 -16.25
C HIS A 388 -3.54 -21.12 -16.83
N VAL A 389 -3.50 -20.10 -15.99
CA VAL A 389 -3.64 -18.69 -16.39
C VAL A 389 -2.42 -17.93 -15.87
N PRO A 390 -1.56 -17.44 -16.75
CA PRO A 390 -0.41 -16.63 -16.33
C PRO A 390 -0.86 -15.27 -15.82
N ALA A 391 -0.08 -14.69 -14.93
CA ALA A 391 -0.17 -13.28 -14.52
C ALA A 391 1.08 -12.52 -15.01
N ILE A 392 1.04 -11.21 -14.95
CA ILE A 392 2.16 -10.34 -15.36
C ILE A 392 3.45 -10.72 -14.62
N THR A 393 4.54 -10.83 -15.35
CA THR A 393 5.91 -10.96 -14.84
C THR A 393 6.55 -9.59 -14.72
N MET A 394 7.23 -9.33 -13.60
CA MET A 394 7.82 -8.01 -13.31
C MET A 394 9.23 -8.13 -12.76
N TYR A 395 10.08 -7.14 -13.08
CA TYR A 395 11.41 -7.05 -12.49
C TYR A 395 11.35 -6.50 -11.06
N SER A 396 12.10 -7.12 -10.14
CA SER A 396 12.30 -6.63 -8.77
C SER A 396 13.32 -5.51 -8.70
N LEU A 397 14.28 -5.51 -9.60
CA LEU A 397 15.39 -4.57 -9.64
C LEU A 397 15.40 -3.80 -10.96
N GLN A 398 16.01 -2.62 -10.94
CA GLN A 398 16.34 -1.83 -12.11
C GLN A 398 17.82 -1.40 -12.05
N ASP A 399 18.43 -1.28 -13.21
CA ASP A 399 19.80 -0.80 -13.36
C ASP A 399 19.89 0.72 -13.10
N ASN A 400 20.89 1.15 -12.36
CA ASN A 400 21.19 2.58 -12.14
C ASN A 400 22.02 3.20 -13.27
N GLY A 401 22.53 2.39 -14.21
CA GLY A 401 23.40 2.82 -15.31
C GLY A 401 24.88 2.98 -14.92
N ASP A 402 25.27 2.68 -13.68
CA ASP A 402 26.62 2.73 -13.15
C ASP A 402 27.16 1.33 -12.76
N GLY A 403 26.46 0.28 -13.18
CA GLY A 403 26.75 -1.11 -12.82
C GLY A 403 26.19 -1.53 -11.47
N THR A 404 25.49 -0.66 -10.76
CA THR A 404 24.71 -1.00 -9.56
C THR A 404 23.24 -1.15 -9.87
N THR A 405 22.50 -1.80 -8.98
CA THR A 405 21.06 -1.96 -9.10
C THR A 405 20.34 -1.39 -7.89
N LYS A 406 19.09 -0.97 -8.06
CA LYS A 406 18.18 -0.60 -6.98
C LYS A 406 16.85 -1.33 -7.15
N ARG A 407 16.05 -1.38 -6.09
CA ARG A 407 14.69 -1.93 -6.20
C ARG A 407 13.85 -1.09 -7.15
N ALA A 408 13.12 -1.78 -8.01
CA ALA A 408 12.10 -1.17 -8.84
C ALA A 408 10.91 -0.74 -7.97
N ARG A 409 10.28 0.38 -8.32
CA ARG A 409 9.08 0.90 -7.67
C ARG A 409 7.86 0.70 -8.55
N PHE A 410 6.69 0.82 -7.97
CA PHE A 410 5.42 0.73 -8.70
C PHE A 410 5.28 1.89 -9.73
N PRO A 411 4.80 1.62 -10.92
CA PRO A 411 4.65 0.29 -11.49
C PRO A 411 6.02 -0.34 -11.81
N ASN A 412 6.27 -1.53 -11.24
CA ASN A 412 7.50 -2.26 -11.54
C ASN A 412 7.61 -2.50 -13.05
N PRO A 413 8.82 -2.50 -13.64
CA PRO A 413 8.99 -2.79 -15.06
C PRO A 413 8.44 -4.16 -15.42
N ILE A 414 7.52 -4.19 -16.38
CA ILE A 414 6.84 -5.41 -16.86
C ILE A 414 7.74 -6.12 -17.86
N VAL A 415 7.66 -7.43 -17.87
CA VAL A 415 8.21 -8.27 -18.92
C VAL A 415 7.06 -8.79 -19.79
N ASP A 416 6.99 -8.31 -21.01
CA ASP A 416 5.95 -8.72 -21.94
C ASP A 416 6.14 -10.19 -22.37
N ASP A 417 5.02 -10.89 -22.57
CA ASP A 417 4.92 -12.29 -23.05
C ASP A 417 5.73 -13.33 -22.23
N ALA A 418 6.07 -13.01 -20.98
CA ALA A 418 6.83 -13.90 -20.12
C ALA A 418 5.92 -14.71 -19.19
N ALA A 419 5.53 -15.91 -19.62
CA ALA A 419 4.74 -16.87 -18.85
C ALA A 419 5.54 -18.14 -18.53
N ALA A 420 5.40 -18.65 -17.29
CA ALA A 420 5.90 -19.98 -16.96
C ALA A 420 5.09 -21.06 -17.66
N ALA A 421 5.72 -22.18 -18.01
CA ALA A 421 5.02 -23.36 -18.52
C ALA A 421 4.75 -24.35 -17.38
N LEU A 422 3.54 -24.88 -17.31
CA LEU A 422 3.14 -25.88 -16.32
C LEU A 422 2.83 -27.23 -16.99
N ALA A 423 3.26 -28.30 -16.35
CA ALA A 423 2.88 -29.66 -16.68
C ALA A 423 2.31 -30.38 -15.46
N PHE A 424 1.22 -31.11 -15.65
CA PHE A 424 0.54 -31.84 -14.57
C PHE A 424 0.67 -33.37 -14.79
N ASN A 425 0.74 -34.10 -13.67
CA ASN A 425 0.72 -35.56 -13.67
C ASN A 425 -0.68 -36.17 -13.95
N VAL A 426 -1.59 -35.37 -14.53
CA VAL A 426 -2.98 -35.77 -14.80
C VAL A 426 -3.18 -35.92 -16.33
N PRO A 427 -3.19 -37.14 -16.87
CA PRO A 427 -3.45 -37.36 -18.29
C PRO A 427 -4.83 -36.86 -18.69
N GLY A 428 -4.90 -36.12 -19.81
CA GLY A 428 -6.16 -35.54 -20.29
C GLY A 428 -6.66 -34.33 -19.54
N GLY A 429 -5.95 -33.83 -18.50
CA GLY A 429 -6.23 -32.59 -17.84
C GLY A 429 -7.53 -32.58 -16.99
N THR A 430 -8.18 -33.74 -16.76
CA THR A 430 -9.39 -33.82 -15.93
C THR A 430 -9.15 -34.65 -14.69
N VAL A 431 -9.49 -34.06 -13.53
CA VAL A 431 -9.39 -34.67 -12.19
C VAL A 431 -10.77 -35.09 -11.73
N LYS A 432 -10.94 -36.35 -11.40
CA LYS A 432 -12.17 -36.88 -10.81
C LYS A 432 -11.98 -37.09 -9.32
N VAL A 433 -12.64 -36.26 -8.48
CA VAL A 433 -12.56 -36.36 -7.02
C VAL A 433 -13.82 -37.05 -6.48
N PRO A 434 -13.71 -38.24 -5.90
CA PRO A 434 -14.86 -38.97 -5.39
C PRO A 434 -15.43 -38.28 -4.13
N PRO A 435 -16.70 -38.52 -3.78
CA PRO A 435 -17.33 -37.97 -2.59
C PRO A 435 -16.53 -38.32 -1.32
N GLY A 436 -16.22 -37.32 -0.48
CA GLY A 436 -15.42 -37.50 0.72
C GLY A 436 -13.97 -37.91 0.49
N GLY A 437 -13.55 -38.04 -0.78
CA GLY A 437 -12.19 -38.43 -1.17
C GLY A 437 -11.30 -37.24 -1.52
N SER A 438 -10.08 -37.58 -1.94
CA SER A 438 -9.12 -36.56 -2.41
C SER A 438 -8.24 -37.12 -3.53
N VAL A 439 -7.71 -36.24 -4.36
CA VAL A 439 -6.77 -36.54 -5.44
C VAL A 439 -5.55 -35.67 -5.29
N GLU A 440 -4.37 -36.25 -5.48
CA GLU A 440 -3.10 -35.56 -5.44
C GLU A 440 -2.68 -35.17 -6.86
N ILE A 441 -2.27 -33.90 -7.02
CA ILE A 441 -1.85 -33.30 -8.27
C ILE A 441 -0.42 -32.83 -8.12
N THR A 442 0.47 -33.31 -8.96
CA THR A 442 1.86 -32.86 -9.05
C THR A 442 2.00 -31.88 -10.21
N VAL A 443 2.65 -30.77 -9.95
CA VAL A 443 2.90 -29.67 -10.89
C VAL A 443 4.40 -29.56 -11.13
N ALA A 444 4.83 -29.74 -12.36
CA ALA A 444 6.16 -29.39 -12.81
C ALA A 444 6.10 -28.02 -13.50
N LEU A 445 6.93 -27.08 -13.04
CA LEU A 445 6.99 -25.72 -13.57
C LEU A 445 8.31 -25.50 -14.30
N THR A 446 8.24 -24.89 -15.49
CA THR A 446 9.41 -24.36 -16.21
C THR A 446 9.32 -22.83 -16.18
N PRO A 447 10.31 -22.13 -15.59
CA PRO A 447 10.32 -20.65 -15.58
C PRO A 447 10.29 -20.05 -16.99
N PRO A 448 9.78 -18.82 -17.16
CA PRO A 448 9.78 -18.14 -18.46
C PRO A 448 11.20 -18.02 -19.03
N PRO A 449 11.42 -18.29 -20.31
CA PRO A 449 12.72 -18.13 -20.94
C PRO A 449 13.05 -16.64 -21.24
N GLY A 450 14.33 -16.35 -21.49
CA GLY A 450 14.77 -15.04 -22.00
C GLY A 450 14.77 -13.88 -21.01
N LEU A 451 14.53 -14.15 -19.72
CA LEU A 451 14.51 -13.13 -18.67
C LEU A 451 15.91 -12.65 -18.29
N ASN A 452 16.05 -11.37 -17.97
CA ASN A 452 17.28 -10.86 -17.37
C ASN A 452 17.34 -11.25 -15.87
N ALA A 453 18.01 -12.36 -15.57
CA ALA A 453 18.12 -12.91 -14.23
C ALA A 453 18.77 -11.96 -13.20
N SER A 454 19.64 -11.02 -13.65
CA SER A 454 20.30 -10.05 -12.76
C SER A 454 19.32 -9.01 -12.17
N LEU A 455 18.14 -8.83 -12.77
CA LEU A 455 17.09 -7.94 -12.30
C LEU A 455 16.02 -8.67 -11.48
N LEU A 456 16.22 -9.93 -11.15
CA LEU A 456 15.33 -10.78 -10.34
C LEU A 456 13.87 -10.69 -10.77
N PRO A 457 13.50 -11.14 -11.99
CA PRO A 457 12.11 -11.13 -12.41
C PRO A 457 11.26 -12.08 -11.56
N VAL A 458 10.13 -11.57 -11.09
CA VAL A 458 9.10 -12.34 -10.38
C VAL A 458 8.01 -12.71 -11.35
N TYR A 459 7.86 -14.00 -11.59
CA TYR A 459 6.79 -14.57 -12.40
C TYR A 459 5.72 -15.23 -11.53
N SER A 460 4.48 -15.19 -11.96
CA SER A 460 3.36 -15.76 -11.22
C SER A 460 2.19 -16.13 -12.14
N GLY A 461 1.20 -16.78 -11.57
CA GLY A 461 -0.03 -17.17 -12.25
C GLY A 461 -0.89 -18.06 -11.37
N TYR A 462 -1.86 -18.71 -12.01
CA TYR A 462 -2.88 -19.49 -11.33
C TYR A 462 -3.07 -20.84 -12.00
N ILE A 463 -3.09 -21.89 -11.18
CA ILE A 463 -3.58 -23.20 -11.58
C ILE A 463 -5.08 -23.18 -11.34
N THR A 464 -5.89 -23.45 -12.36
CA THR A 464 -7.35 -23.45 -12.26
C THR A 464 -7.89 -24.88 -12.23
N LEU A 465 -8.97 -25.07 -11.47
CA LEU A 465 -9.74 -26.30 -11.39
C LEU A 465 -11.20 -25.94 -11.56
N GLU A 466 -11.72 -26.21 -12.75
CA GLU A 466 -13.05 -25.75 -13.16
C GLU A 466 -13.99 -26.92 -13.40
N GLY A 467 -15.18 -26.86 -12.79
CA GLY A 467 -16.26 -27.85 -12.93
C GLY A 467 -17.63 -27.21 -12.78
N ALA A 468 -18.69 -27.97 -12.99
CA ALA A 468 -20.06 -27.45 -13.01
C ALA A 468 -20.47 -26.69 -11.72
N ALA A 469 -19.94 -27.08 -10.56
CA ALA A 469 -20.26 -26.47 -9.26
C ALA A 469 -19.01 -25.95 -8.52
N VAL A 470 -17.85 -25.96 -9.17
CA VAL A 470 -16.55 -25.66 -8.56
C VAL A 470 -15.73 -24.81 -9.51
N ASN A 471 -15.26 -23.69 -8.99
CA ASN A 471 -14.27 -22.86 -9.67
C ASN A 471 -13.22 -22.48 -8.63
N LEU A 472 -12.07 -23.14 -8.69
CA LEU A 472 -10.96 -22.91 -7.78
C LEU A 472 -9.74 -22.42 -8.53
N SER A 473 -8.93 -21.62 -7.87
CA SER A 473 -7.63 -21.22 -8.36
C SER A 473 -6.56 -21.34 -7.27
N LEU A 474 -5.39 -21.85 -7.64
CA LEU A 474 -4.22 -21.94 -6.77
C LEU A 474 -3.15 -21.01 -7.32
N PRO A 475 -2.85 -19.88 -6.67
CA PRO A 475 -1.80 -18.98 -7.10
C PRO A 475 -0.41 -19.60 -6.90
N TYR A 476 0.52 -19.24 -7.76
CA TYR A 476 1.94 -19.59 -7.61
C TYR A 476 2.82 -18.38 -7.85
N VAL A 477 4.05 -18.43 -7.33
CA VAL A 477 5.09 -17.42 -7.53
C VAL A 477 6.46 -18.09 -7.64
N GLY A 478 7.35 -17.49 -8.44
CA GLY A 478 8.76 -17.87 -8.54
C GLY A 478 9.60 -16.69 -9.00
N ILE A 479 10.90 -16.80 -8.81
CA ILE A 479 11.88 -15.79 -9.17
C ILE A 479 12.87 -16.39 -10.19
N ALA A 480 12.99 -15.76 -11.36
CA ALA A 480 13.93 -16.20 -12.39
C ALA A 480 15.26 -15.45 -12.22
N GLY A 481 16.03 -15.84 -11.22
CA GLY A 481 17.33 -15.25 -10.86
C GLY A 481 17.85 -15.86 -9.57
N SER A 482 19.04 -15.45 -9.15
CA SER A 482 19.72 -15.98 -7.97
C SER A 482 19.85 -14.91 -6.91
N PHE A 483 19.29 -15.13 -5.73
CA PHE A 483 19.55 -14.29 -4.56
C PHE A 483 21.00 -14.39 -4.09
N ALA A 484 21.63 -15.55 -4.24
CA ALA A 484 23.04 -15.74 -3.89
C ALA A 484 23.98 -14.94 -4.81
N ALA A 485 23.62 -14.72 -6.08
CA ALA A 485 24.35 -13.88 -7.01
C ALA A 485 24.09 -12.37 -6.80
N THR A 486 22.96 -12.01 -6.19
CA THR A 486 22.59 -10.60 -5.95
C THR A 486 23.28 -10.06 -4.70
N PRO A 487 24.00 -8.92 -4.78
CA PRO A 487 24.57 -8.29 -3.60
C PRO A 487 23.48 -7.87 -2.60
N ALA A 488 23.59 -8.28 -1.33
CA ALA A 488 22.63 -7.85 -0.30
C ALA A 488 22.74 -6.35 0.01
N VAL A 489 23.96 -5.79 -0.10
CA VAL A 489 24.25 -4.34 0.05
C VAL A 489 25.23 -3.90 -1.03
N GLN A 490 25.13 -2.64 -1.44
CA GLN A 490 26.03 -2.02 -2.42
C GLN A 490 26.49 -0.65 -1.91
N ALA A 491 27.75 -0.30 -2.14
CA ALA A 491 28.31 0.98 -1.72
C ALA A 491 27.88 2.11 -2.65
N GLY A 492 27.68 3.31 -2.11
CA GLY A 492 27.39 4.52 -2.85
C GLY A 492 26.00 5.09 -2.59
N TYR A 493 25.81 6.35 -2.95
CA TYR A 493 24.56 7.10 -2.75
C TYR A 493 23.39 6.47 -3.51
N ALA A 494 23.58 6.20 -4.78
CA ALA A 494 22.56 5.59 -5.63
C ALA A 494 22.22 4.15 -5.21
N ALA A 495 23.23 3.43 -4.69
CA ALA A 495 23.13 2.02 -4.30
C ALA A 495 22.68 1.80 -2.84
N GLY A 496 22.67 2.84 -2.01
CA GLY A 496 22.02 2.86 -0.70
C GLY A 496 22.91 2.75 0.54
N CYS A 497 24.20 2.37 0.44
CA CYS A 497 25.09 2.32 1.61
C CYS A 497 26.20 3.38 1.49
N TYR A 498 26.14 4.42 2.34
CA TYR A 498 27.08 5.53 2.31
C TYR A 498 27.12 6.31 3.63
N LEU A 499 28.14 7.17 3.76
CA LEU A 499 28.27 8.15 4.84
C LEU A 499 27.59 9.46 4.42
N SER A 500 26.78 10.03 5.30
CA SER A 500 26.07 11.31 5.10
C SER A 500 26.56 12.38 6.08
N THR A 501 26.42 13.67 5.68
CA THR A 501 26.75 14.85 6.50
C THR A 501 25.52 15.61 6.98
N THR A 502 24.26 15.17 6.73
CA THR A 502 23.11 16.03 6.94
C THR A 502 22.66 16.17 8.38
N ASP A 503 21.95 17.28 8.62
CA ASP A 503 21.21 17.64 9.81
C ASP A 503 19.83 16.98 9.93
N GLY A 504 19.49 16.04 9.05
CA GLY A 504 18.23 15.27 9.07
C GLY A 504 17.19 15.66 8.00
N HIS A 505 17.39 16.74 7.24
CA HIS A 505 16.44 17.12 6.20
C HIS A 505 16.76 16.51 4.82
N PHE A 506 18.06 16.37 4.46
CA PHE A 506 18.48 15.77 3.20
C PHE A 506 19.73 14.90 3.41
N ASP A 507 19.75 13.72 2.82
CA ASP A 507 20.91 12.82 2.85
C ASP A 507 21.93 13.26 1.79
N ILE A 508 22.97 14.00 2.20
CA ILE A 508 24.06 14.42 1.33
C ILE A 508 25.27 13.51 1.57
N PRO A 509 25.83 12.85 0.55
CA PRO A 509 27.03 12.05 0.72
C PRO A 509 28.18 12.89 1.31
N ALA A 510 28.83 12.37 2.34
CA ALA A 510 30.03 12.99 2.91
C ALA A 510 31.22 12.89 1.95
N ALA A 511 32.05 13.93 1.92
CA ALA A 511 33.33 13.85 1.23
C ALA A 511 34.24 12.81 1.89
N SER A 512 35.15 12.21 1.09
CA SER A 512 36.18 11.33 1.65
C SER A 512 37.06 12.11 2.62
N ASN A 513 37.34 11.52 3.80
CA ASN A 513 38.07 12.14 4.91
C ASN A 513 37.37 13.37 5.52
N GLN A 514 36.04 13.48 5.38
CA GLN A 514 35.27 14.50 6.08
C GLN A 514 35.52 14.45 7.58
N THR A 515 35.89 15.59 8.17
CA THR A 515 36.07 15.71 9.62
C THR A 515 34.75 16.07 10.31
N PHE A 516 34.39 15.29 11.32
CA PHE A 516 33.27 15.55 12.20
C PHE A 516 33.80 15.93 13.58
N THR A 517 33.59 17.19 13.97
CA THR A 517 33.99 17.70 15.31
C THR A 517 32.78 17.58 16.23
N ILE A 518 32.82 16.58 17.09
CA ILE A 518 31.72 16.21 17.97
C ILE A 518 32.11 16.37 19.46
N PRO A 519 31.15 16.56 20.37
CA PRO A 519 31.42 16.48 21.80
C PRO A 519 31.96 15.10 22.16
N ARG A 520 32.90 15.05 23.10
CA ARG A 520 33.36 13.74 23.61
C ARG A 520 32.22 13.09 24.38
N PRO A 521 31.88 11.81 24.13
CA PRO A 521 30.84 11.12 24.88
C PRO A 521 31.04 11.23 26.40
N GLY A 522 29.98 11.55 27.13
CA GLY A 522 30.02 11.78 28.59
C GLY A 522 30.49 13.17 29.02
N SER A 523 30.84 14.07 28.09
CA SER A 523 31.20 15.46 28.43
C SER A 523 29.93 16.34 28.47
N ASN A 524 29.88 17.28 29.44
CA ASN A 524 28.81 18.31 29.49
C ASN A 524 29.10 19.40 28.44
N SER A 525 28.62 19.23 27.23
CA SER A 525 28.75 20.25 26.18
C SER A 525 27.72 21.35 26.37
N THR A 526 28.18 22.60 26.51
CA THR A 526 27.33 23.82 26.58
C THR A 526 27.22 24.54 25.22
N SER A 527 27.53 23.86 24.10
CA SER A 527 27.50 24.48 22.78
C SER A 527 26.08 24.81 22.36
N SER A 528 25.85 26.05 21.92
CA SER A 528 24.57 26.54 21.40
C SER A 528 24.26 26.02 19.97
N THR A 529 25.24 25.44 19.29
CA THR A 529 25.09 24.82 17.96
C THR A 529 25.05 23.31 18.06
N MET A 530 24.02 22.68 17.51
CA MET A 530 23.94 21.21 17.43
C MET A 530 25.13 20.67 16.61
N PRO A 531 25.88 19.68 17.11
CA PRO A 531 26.96 19.08 16.36
C PRO A 531 26.41 18.24 15.21
N ILE A 532 27.12 18.25 14.08
CA ILE A 532 26.85 17.35 12.96
C ILE A 532 27.59 16.05 13.24
N TYR A 533 26.85 14.96 13.42
CA TYR A 533 27.39 13.62 13.60
C TYR A 533 27.56 12.90 12.26
N PRO A 534 28.56 11.99 12.13
CA PRO A 534 28.56 11.03 11.03
C PRO A 534 27.24 10.25 11.02
N ARG A 535 26.53 10.25 9.89
CA ARG A 535 25.31 9.47 9.70
C ARG A 535 25.56 8.37 8.68
N ILE A 536 25.48 7.14 9.10
CA ILE A 536 25.65 5.98 8.25
C ILE A 536 24.28 5.58 7.70
N ILE A 537 24.13 5.63 6.39
CA ILE A 537 22.96 5.13 5.68
C ILE A 537 23.25 3.68 5.30
N ALA A 538 22.34 2.78 5.67
CA ALA A 538 22.44 1.35 5.40
C ALA A 538 21.11 0.84 4.82
N ARG A 539 21.02 0.86 3.48
CA ARG A 539 19.88 0.36 2.73
C ARG A 539 20.29 -0.89 1.97
N PRO A 540 19.75 -2.07 2.31
CA PRO A 540 20.04 -3.27 1.52
C PRO A 540 19.41 -3.14 0.13
N THR A 541 20.06 -3.74 -0.88
CA THR A 541 19.53 -3.85 -2.24
C THR A 541 18.24 -4.66 -2.25
N MET A 542 18.25 -5.76 -1.45
CA MET A 542 17.12 -6.61 -1.11
C MET A 542 17.01 -6.68 0.41
N GLY A 543 16.02 -7.34 0.99
CA GLY A 543 15.98 -7.57 2.43
C GLY A 543 17.18 -8.43 2.91
N THR A 544 17.51 -8.32 4.19
CA THR A 544 18.53 -9.18 4.83
C THR A 544 18.05 -9.69 6.18
N SER A 545 18.31 -10.97 6.45
CA SER A 545 17.97 -11.57 7.75
C SER A 545 18.86 -11.09 8.89
N LEU A 546 20.05 -10.57 8.59
CA LEU A 546 21.01 -10.05 9.58
C LEU A 546 21.93 -9.02 8.95
N MET A 547 22.01 -7.84 9.56
CA MET A 547 22.90 -6.75 9.16
C MET A 547 23.77 -6.31 10.35
N ARG A 548 25.03 -5.99 10.07
CA ARG A 548 26.00 -5.47 11.03
C ARG A 548 26.66 -4.22 10.45
N LEU A 549 26.97 -3.29 11.32
CA LEU A 549 27.80 -2.13 11.04
C LEU A 549 29.03 -2.17 11.97
N ASP A 550 30.18 -2.47 11.41
CA ASP A 550 31.44 -2.57 12.14
C ASP A 550 32.30 -1.33 11.90
N LEU A 551 32.75 -0.67 12.98
CA LEU A 551 33.72 0.40 12.86
C LEU A 551 35.12 -0.19 12.62
N VAL A 552 35.85 0.35 11.67
CA VAL A 552 37.20 -0.07 11.35
C VAL A 552 38.16 1.15 11.27
N SER A 553 39.41 0.98 11.62
CA SER A 553 40.42 2.03 11.44
C SER A 553 40.74 2.23 9.97
N ALA A 554 40.67 3.46 9.47
CA ALA A 554 41.03 3.77 8.08
C ALA A 554 42.55 3.69 7.81
N SER A 555 43.40 3.83 8.84
CA SER A 555 44.84 3.71 8.75
C SER A 555 45.37 2.29 8.97
N GLY A 556 44.52 1.36 9.36
CA GLY A 556 44.93 0.00 9.76
C GLY A 556 45.55 -0.09 11.16
N ASN A 557 45.85 1.02 11.80
CA ASN A 557 46.39 1.09 13.15
C ASN A 557 45.32 1.57 14.13
N SER A 558 45.25 0.94 15.30
CA SER A 558 44.32 1.35 16.36
C SER A 558 44.92 1.10 17.74
N SER A 559 44.63 1.98 18.69
CA SER A 559 44.92 1.77 20.12
C SER A 559 43.84 0.92 20.80
N ILE A 560 42.70 0.68 20.11
CA ILE A 560 41.61 -0.19 20.58
C ILE A 560 41.88 -1.60 20.06
N PRO A 561 41.71 -2.65 20.89
CA PRO A 561 41.78 -4.03 20.42
C PRO A 561 40.78 -4.29 19.27
N THR A 562 41.21 -5.08 18.29
CA THR A 562 40.35 -5.47 17.17
C THR A 562 39.88 -6.91 17.32
N SER A 563 38.65 -7.17 16.89
CA SER A 563 38.13 -8.50 16.67
C SER A 563 38.07 -8.81 15.17
N ASN A 564 38.15 -10.09 14.80
CA ASN A 564 38.01 -10.50 13.40
C ASN A 564 36.62 -11.02 13.15
N PHE A 565 35.86 -10.33 12.30
CA PHE A 565 34.62 -10.82 11.79
C PHE A 565 34.72 -11.11 10.29
N MET A 566 34.80 -12.37 9.91
CA MET A 566 34.83 -12.82 8.51
C MET A 566 35.91 -12.15 7.63
N GLY A 567 37.01 -11.73 8.25
CA GLY A 567 38.10 -11.03 7.60
C GLY A 567 38.06 -9.50 7.76
N VAL A 568 37.05 -8.95 8.42
CA VAL A 568 36.97 -7.55 8.82
C VAL A 568 37.66 -7.38 10.18
N SER A 569 38.67 -6.50 10.27
CA SER A 569 39.33 -6.10 11.53
C SER A 569 38.49 -5.04 12.24
N SER A 570 37.48 -5.49 12.99
CA SER A 570 36.48 -4.65 13.65
C SER A 570 37.02 -4.09 14.96
N LEU A 571 36.86 -2.79 15.20
CA LEU A 571 37.03 -2.12 16.49
C LEU A 571 35.84 -2.36 17.43
N GLY A 572 34.67 -2.67 16.87
CA GLY A 572 33.41 -2.91 17.55
C GLY A 572 32.23 -2.57 16.67
N LEU A 573 31.05 -2.97 17.13
CA LEU A 573 29.78 -2.67 16.47
C LEU A 573 29.34 -1.24 16.77
N LEU A 574 28.66 -0.61 15.82
CA LEU A 574 27.88 0.59 16.12
C LEU A 574 26.71 0.25 17.05
N HIS A 575 26.18 1.27 17.72
CA HIS A 575 25.08 1.10 18.69
C HIS A 575 23.86 0.37 18.07
N GLU A 576 23.21 -0.50 18.87
CA GLU A 576 22.08 -1.34 18.47
C GLU A 576 22.36 -2.40 17.38
N MET A 577 23.61 -2.67 17.07
CA MET A 577 24.00 -3.71 16.11
C MET A 577 24.32 -5.05 16.80
N PRO A 578 24.04 -6.19 16.17
CA PRO A 578 23.45 -6.38 14.83
C PRO A 578 21.92 -6.34 14.81
N VAL A 579 21.34 -5.88 13.70
CA VAL A 579 19.90 -5.83 13.47
C VAL A 579 19.46 -7.05 12.64
N LYS A 580 18.30 -7.62 13.00
CA LYS A 580 17.70 -8.76 12.29
C LYS A 580 16.50 -8.32 11.44
N PHE A 581 16.23 -9.08 10.39
CA PHE A 581 15.05 -8.94 9.53
C PHE A 581 14.87 -7.54 8.96
N VAL A 582 15.94 -6.99 8.39
CA VAL A 582 15.94 -5.65 7.80
C VAL A 582 15.23 -5.67 6.46
N ALA A 583 14.20 -4.83 6.33
CA ALA A 583 13.50 -4.60 5.07
C ALA A 583 14.40 -3.85 4.06
N GLY A 584 14.06 -3.93 2.78
CA GLY A 584 14.81 -3.25 1.73
C GLY A 584 14.79 -1.71 1.80
N VAL A 585 13.97 -1.09 2.66
CA VAL A 585 14.01 0.35 2.92
C VAL A 585 15.22 0.77 3.74
N GLY A 586 15.81 -0.17 4.53
CA GLY A 586 16.97 0.07 5.37
C GLY A 586 16.72 1.05 6.51
N PHE A 587 17.83 1.55 7.05
CA PHE A 587 17.81 2.50 8.17
C PHE A 587 19.03 3.41 8.14
N SER A 588 19.13 4.34 9.08
CA SER A 588 20.32 5.17 9.28
C SER A 588 20.70 5.25 10.75
N ILE A 589 21.99 5.34 11.03
CA ILE A 589 22.52 5.48 12.39
C ILE A 589 23.42 6.69 12.46
N TYR A 590 23.27 7.51 13.51
CA TYR A 590 24.22 8.54 13.89
C TYR A 590 25.29 7.92 14.78
N PHE A 591 26.56 8.21 14.48
CA PHE A 591 27.68 7.75 15.27
C PHE A 591 28.23 8.87 16.14
N ASP A 592 28.08 8.77 17.44
CA ASP A 592 28.49 9.77 18.42
C ASP A 592 29.93 9.55 18.96
N GLY A 593 30.62 8.55 18.46
CA GLY A 593 31.94 8.14 18.93
C GLY A 593 31.92 7.01 19.95
N THR A 594 30.73 6.45 20.26
CA THR A 594 30.56 5.32 21.20
C THR A 594 30.20 4.05 20.44
N LEU A 595 30.87 2.95 20.74
CA LEU A 595 30.53 1.60 20.24
C LEU A 595 29.43 0.95 21.11
N ASP A 596 28.85 -0.11 20.61
CA ASP A 596 27.75 -0.82 21.29
C ASP A 596 28.13 -1.35 22.69
N ASP A 597 29.40 -1.71 22.90
CA ASP A 597 29.94 -2.13 24.21
C ASP A 597 30.28 -0.97 25.18
N GLY A 598 29.98 0.28 24.78
CA GLY A 598 30.28 1.49 25.56
C GLY A 598 31.68 2.04 25.35
N THR A 599 32.53 1.43 24.52
CA THR A 599 33.88 1.94 24.23
C THR A 599 33.80 3.26 23.46
N VAL A 600 34.42 4.32 24.00
CA VAL A 600 34.59 5.60 23.31
C VAL A 600 35.84 5.53 22.43
N VAL A 601 35.71 5.71 21.11
CA VAL A 601 36.84 5.67 20.18
C VAL A 601 37.70 6.91 20.30
N PRO A 602 39.02 6.83 20.16
CA PRO A 602 39.90 8.00 20.13
C PRO A 602 39.62 8.90 18.91
N ALA A 603 40.08 10.15 18.93
CA ALA A 603 40.13 10.96 17.73
C ALA A 603 41.02 10.27 16.67
N GLY A 604 40.49 10.21 15.42
CA GLY A 604 41.19 9.45 14.38
C GLY A 604 40.34 9.26 13.11
N ALA A 605 40.94 8.55 12.15
CA ALA A 605 40.30 8.24 10.87
C ALA A 605 39.66 6.84 10.88
N TYR A 606 38.41 6.75 10.46
CA TYR A 606 37.60 5.57 10.52
C TYR A 606 36.85 5.32 9.21
N LYS A 607 36.34 4.10 9.04
CA LYS A 607 35.35 3.69 8.07
C LYS A 607 34.29 2.83 8.79
N VAL A 608 33.14 2.68 8.19
CA VAL A 608 32.15 1.68 8.62
C VAL A 608 32.05 0.60 7.54
N VAL A 609 32.16 -0.65 7.95
CA VAL A 609 31.86 -1.81 7.11
C VAL A 609 30.41 -2.21 7.35
N VAL A 610 29.58 -2.07 6.32
CA VAL A 610 28.19 -2.55 6.32
C VAL A 610 28.22 -3.98 5.79
N SER A 611 27.81 -4.93 6.63
CA SER A 611 27.78 -6.36 6.31
C SER A 611 26.33 -6.86 6.38
N ALA A 612 25.86 -7.55 5.34
CA ALA A 612 24.51 -8.09 5.27
C ALA A 612 24.50 -9.53 4.73
N VAL A 613 23.72 -10.40 5.35
CA VAL A 613 23.50 -11.78 4.90
C VAL A 613 22.60 -11.76 3.67
N LYS A 614 22.97 -12.48 2.63
CA LYS A 614 22.13 -12.71 1.45
C LYS A 614 20.87 -13.48 1.82
N ILE A 615 19.78 -13.29 1.07
CA ILE A 615 18.57 -14.10 1.22
C ILE A 615 18.95 -15.58 1.03
N PHE A 616 18.40 -16.47 1.86
CA PHE A 616 18.76 -17.89 1.99
C PHE A 616 20.21 -18.17 2.39
N GLY A 617 21.02 -17.16 2.68
CA GLY A 617 22.41 -17.31 3.09
C GLY A 617 22.58 -17.83 4.52
N ASP A 618 23.67 -18.55 4.77
CA ASP A 618 24.08 -18.99 6.09
C ASP A 618 24.99 -17.94 6.75
N LYS A 619 24.52 -17.35 7.85
CA LYS A 619 25.27 -16.34 8.62
C LYS A 619 26.66 -16.79 9.10
N ASN A 620 26.93 -18.09 9.11
CA ASN A 620 28.22 -18.66 9.53
C ASN A 620 29.21 -18.81 8.35
N LYS A 621 28.77 -18.54 7.10
CA LYS A 621 29.61 -18.70 5.91
C LYS A 621 29.93 -17.34 5.29
N LYS A 622 31.21 -16.99 5.17
CA LYS A 622 31.68 -15.71 4.60
C LYS A 622 31.11 -15.44 3.20
N LYS A 623 31.01 -16.44 2.34
CA LYS A 623 30.49 -16.31 0.96
C LYS A 623 29.02 -15.85 0.88
N ASP A 624 28.26 -16.05 1.95
CA ASP A 624 26.84 -15.73 2.05
C ASP A 624 26.61 -14.31 2.63
N TRP A 625 27.70 -13.57 2.89
CA TRP A 625 27.67 -12.17 3.26
C TRP A 625 28.09 -11.29 2.08
N THR A 626 27.46 -10.12 1.98
CA THR A 626 27.95 -8.99 1.21
C THR A 626 28.47 -7.94 2.17
N MET A 627 29.65 -7.41 1.91
CA MET A 627 30.30 -6.41 2.75
C MET A 627 30.75 -5.23 1.89
N VAL A 628 30.40 -4.02 2.32
CA VAL A 628 30.79 -2.77 1.66
C VAL A 628 31.30 -1.77 2.69
N GLU A 629 32.21 -0.90 2.27
CA GLU A 629 32.77 0.13 3.12
C GLU A 629 32.19 1.50 2.78
N THR A 630 31.99 2.33 3.80
CA THR A 630 31.72 3.76 3.60
C THR A 630 32.98 4.52 3.17
N ALA A 631 32.81 5.75 2.69
CA ALA A 631 33.93 6.68 2.60
C ALA A 631 34.61 6.83 3.98
N PRO A 632 35.95 6.99 4.04
CA PRO A 632 36.63 7.28 5.28
C PRO A 632 36.23 8.66 5.83
N PHE A 633 36.20 8.77 7.16
CA PHE A 633 35.90 10.00 7.88
C PHE A 633 36.78 10.16 9.11
N VAL A 634 36.87 11.38 9.62
CA VAL A 634 37.70 11.69 10.78
C VAL A 634 36.81 12.15 11.94
N ILE A 635 36.99 11.55 13.11
CA ILE A 635 36.41 12.02 14.37
C ILE A 635 37.42 12.92 15.07
N ALA A 636 37.01 14.13 15.40
CA ALA A 636 37.69 15.05 16.28
C ALA A 636 36.75 15.40 17.46
N TYR A 637 37.34 15.46 18.66
CA TYR A 637 36.58 15.84 19.86
C TYR A 637 36.82 17.30 20.23
N LYS A 638 35.76 18.01 20.64
CA LYS A 638 35.85 19.37 21.22
C LYS A 638 35.57 19.33 22.71
#